data_089d683acd6441ee6b3159311c34fbf5
#
_entry.id   089d683acd6441ee6b3159311c34fbf5
#
_cell.length_a   1.000
_cell.length_b   1.000
_cell.length_c   1.000
_cell.angle_alpha   90.00
_cell.angle_beta   90.00
_cell.angle_gamma   90.00
#
_symmetry.space_group_name_H-M   'P 1'
#
loop_
_entity.id
_entity.type
_entity.pdbx_description
1 polymer ?
#
loop_
_entity_poly.entity_id
_entity_poly.type
_entity_poly.pdbx_seq_one_letter_code
_entity_poly.pdbx_strand_id
1 'polypeptide(L)'
;MPLVTQIRCCETVSIKIPQSTVRRSLHFALLLIALPLLAQSNTGELRLKVTDPDGLPLRTAVELVSQGNEYRHTFATDDQGNLDAKRLPYGIYQAQVRAPGFAEVSESLEIRSAIPLDRTIRMKVAPVSESVSVSASGTLIDPYRAGSVNEMGLETIENRLTALPGRSMQDLVNSEPGWLYEGNAVLHPRGAEYQTQFVVDGIPLTDNRSPSFGPEVEADDVDSIKIYTAGIPAEFGRKLGGVVEVNTLKSADPGFHGQLTLFGGSYDTAGINTQDQYTWKGNTLGLSASGNMTSHYLNPVVPENYTNNGTTGSFSLSYERDLTPKDRLTLIVRHELARYAIPNELVQQNGAYVPNGDNMVGCPPGPAGEPPVDCVFIPGGQLQTGDNFETIGSVSYQHTFSSNAIGTLRGMARDNSNDFYSNPSSWPLIATQHNDFKEIYINGSVSIHRGRQEWKAGIESDAIFLHEHFNYVMPDCANLSNPQCPINLGILDAGATNFAFTGSRPDLEQSAYVQDLIRLGNWTVNAGLRWDHYQLEVNQNAVSPRLSISRYFPSIGVNLHGSYDRIFQTPSFENILLASSPAAEALDTSVPALQLPVQPSHGNYYELGATKAFFGKLRLDTNVFRRNVNNYADDSQVLSTGISFPIAFEKGILYGAEAKLEVLRWGRFSGFASYSYIVGNVWNPVTGGLFLGDDAVGATTQLAGHFPDSQDQRNTVRARVRYQVAPRLWVALGADYNSGLPFEPDLTPEQYATEYGQVVINHLNFNLGRINPYLTENVSVGAELYHREKRSLRLQADAQNLSNELEVIDFGGLFSGNALGPSRQYTFRLVTTF
;
A
#
# COMPACT_ATOMS: atom_id res chain seq x y z
N MET A 1 -18.11 55.46 -0.28
CA MET A 1 -19.24 54.91 -1.07
C MET A 1 -19.07 53.43 -1.17
N PRO A 2 -20.01 52.62 -0.71
CA PRO A 2 -19.78 51.20 -0.40
C PRO A 2 -19.98 50.29 -1.59
N LEU A 3 -19.15 49.26 -1.66
CA LEU A 3 -19.32 48.09 -2.51
C LEU A 3 -20.45 47.20 -1.93
N VAL A 4 -21.42 46.93 -2.76
CA VAL A 4 -22.52 46.00 -2.46
C VAL A 4 -22.10 44.60 -3.01
N THR A 5 -21.86 43.68 -2.11
CA THR A 5 -21.66 42.26 -2.41
C THR A 5 -23.01 41.58 -2.60
N GLN A 6 -23.31 41.09 -3.79
CA GLN A 6 -24.48 40.26 -4.04
C GLN A 6 -24.18 38.79 -3.70
N ILE A 7 -24.82 38.29 -2.68
CA ILE A 7 -24.91 36.88 -2.35
C ILE A 7 -25.97 36.27 -3.27
N ARG A 8 -25.58 35.32 -4.17
CA ARG A 8 -26.52 34.49 -4.91
C ARG A 8 -26.91 33.29 -4.04
N CYS A 9 -28.20 33.18 -3.82
CA CYS A 9 -28.83 32.04 -3.15
C CYS A 9 -28.66 30.72 -3.93
N CYS A 10 -28.54 29.63 -3.16
CA CYS A 10 -28.53 28.24 -3.58
C CYS A 10 -29.77 27.88 -4.42
N GLU A 11 -29.55 27.38 -5.62
CA GLU A 11 -30.53 26.59 -6.34
C GLU A 11 -30.59 25.18 -5.77
N THR A 12 -31.73 24.78 -5.24
CA THR A 12 -32.01 23.41 -4.79
C THR A 12 -32.23 22.53 -5.99
N VAL A 13 -31.25 21.68 -6.30
CA VAL A 13 -31.39 20.59 -7.26
C VAL A 13 -32.27 19.49 -6.65
N SER A 14 -33.47 19.35 -7.18
CA SER A 14 -34.44 18.32 -6.76
C SER A 14 -34.19 17.03 -7.52
N ILE A 15 -33.44 16.11 -6.94
CA ILE A 15 -33.19 14.77 -7.52
C ILE A 15 -34.46 13.93 -7.33
N LYS A 16 -35.16 13.65 -8.43
CA LYS A 16 -36.28 12.69 -8.43
C LYS A 16 -35.72 11.26 -8.51
N ILE A 17 -35.56 10.61 -7.37
CA ILE A 17 -35.28 9.18 -7.28
C ILE A 17 -36.58 8.40 -7.52
N PRO A 18 -36.62 7.35 -8.37
CA PRO A 18 -37.81 6.55 -8.59
C PRO A 18 -38.25 5.86 -7.29
N GLN A 19 -39.44 6.11 -6.84
CA GLN A 19 -40.01 5.59 -5.58
C GLN A 19 -40.01 4.06 -5.47
N SER A 20 -39.90 3.34 -6.58
CA SER A 20 -39.83 1.86 -6.60
C SER A 20 -38.49 1.31 -6.14
N THR A 21 -37.39 2.02 -6.42
CA THR A 21 -36.03 1.61 -6.02
C THR A 21 -35.80 1.87 -4.52
N VAL A 22 -36.27 3.01 -4.03
CA VAL A 22 -36.17 3.36 -2.59
C VAL A 22 -36.99 2.40 -1.71
N ARG A 23 -38.17 1.99 -2.17
CA ARG A 23 -39.01 1.01 -1.44
C ARG A 23 -38.34 -0.37 -1.35
N ARG A 24 -37.73 -0.87 -2.42
CA ARG A 24 -37.01 -2.16 -2.42
C ARG A 24 -35.80 -2.13 -1.56
N SER A 25 -35.00 -1.05 -1.61
CA SER A 25 -33.82 -0.86 -0.77
C SER A 25 -34.17 -0.71 0.70
N LEU A 26 -35.29 -0.04 1.02
CA LEU A 26 -35.76 0.11 2.41
C LEU A 26 -36.26 -1.22 3.01
N HIS A 27 -36.90 -2.07 2.21
CA HIS A 27 -37.34 -3.41 2.67
C HIS A 27 -36.15 -4.36 2.83
N PHE A 28 -35.11 -4.24 2.00
CA PHE A 28 -33.87 -5.01 2.16
C PHE A 28 -33.07 -4.53 3.38
N ALA A 29 -33.00 -3.22 3.61
CA ALA A 29 -32.39 -2.64 4.80
C ALA A 29 -33.14 -3.01 6.10
N LEU A 30 -34.48 -3.07 6.07
CA LEU A 30 -35.29 -3.50 7.21
C LEU A 30 -35.20 -5.01 7.48
N LEU A 31 -34.96 -5.85 6.46
CA LEU A 31 -34.69 -7.28 6.64
C LEU A 31 -33.29 -7.53 7.23
N LEU A 32 -32.30 -6.68 6.93
CA LEU A 32 -30.96 -6.74 7.50
C LEU A 32 -30.91 -6.33 8.98
N ILE A 33 -31.86 -5.50 9.45
CA ILE A 33 -31.97 -5.09 10.86
C ILE A 33 -32.52 -6.22 11.77
N ALA A 34 -33.15 -7.25 11.20
CA ALA A 34 -33.76 -8.34 11.94
C ALA A 34 -32.85 -9.58 12.15
N LEU A 35 -31.67 -9.62 11.51
CA LEU A 35 -30.66 -10.64 11.79
C LEU A 35 -29.74 -10.14 12.91
N PRO A 36 -29.34 -10.98 13.88
CA PRO A 36 -28.29 -10.60 14.80
C PRO A 36 -27.02 -10.37 14.01
N LEU A 37 -26.67 -9.10 13.78
CA LEU A 37 -25.51 -8.67 13.02
C LEU A 37 -24.23 -9.09 13.77
N LEU A 38 -23.41 -9.91 13.13
CA LEU A 38 -22.24 -10.57 13.69
C LEU A 38 -20.97 -10.12 12.94
N ALA A 39 -19.91 -9.76 13.62
CA ALA A 39 -18.81 -9.05 12.97
C ALA A 39 -17.40 -9.19 13.63
N GLN A 40 -16.24 -8.85 13.00
CA GLN A 40 -14.89 -9.21 13.48
C GLN A 40 -13.78 -8.14 13.52
N SER A 41 -12.73 -8.39 14.38
CA SER A 41 -11.39 -7.76 14.42
C SER A 41 -10.33 -8.72 13.84
N ASN A 42 -9.22 -8.20 13.27
CA ASN A 42 -8.08 -8.98 12.77
C ASN A 42 -6.95 -9.09 13.81
N THR A 43 -7.20 -8.62 15.02
CA THR A 43 -6.32 -8.73 16.17
C THR A 43 -7.06 -9.42 17.30
N GLY A 44 -6.33 -10.11 18.17
CA GLY A 44 -6.89 -10.80 19.33
C GLY A 44 -6.74 -10.03 20.63
N GLU A 45 -7.21 -10.64 21.69
CA GLU A 45 -7.17 -10.11 23.05
C GLU A 45 -6.77 -11.21 24.03
N LEU A 46 -5.85 -10.89 24.95
CA LEU A 46 -5.52 -11.75 26.10
C LEU A 46 -6.08 -11.13 27.36
N ARG A 47 -6.94 -11.87 28.07
CA ARG A 47 -7.41 -11.56 29.42
C ARG A 47 -6.69 -12.47 30.37
N LEU A 48 -5.72 -11.92 31.09
CA LEU A 48 -4.86 -12.67 31.98
C LEU A 48 -5.17 -12.33 33.43
N LYS A 49 -5.25 -13.37 34.31
CA LYS A 49 -5.29 -13.21 35.75
C LYS A 49 -4.03 -13.82 36.36
N VAL A 50 -3.32 -13.06 37.20
CA VAL A 50 -2.15 -13.53 37.93
C VAL A 50 -2.49 -13.65 39.41
N THR A 51 -2.21 -14.83 39.98
CA THR A 51 -2.47 -15.12 41.41
C THR A 51 -1.26 -15.74 42.07
N ASP A 52 -1.21 -15.64 43.40
CA ASP A 52 -0.29 -16.39 44.24
C ASP A 52 -0.69 -17.87 44.35
N PRO A 53 0.08 -18.73 45.09
CA PRO A 53 -0.29 -20.13 45.35
C PRO A 53 -1.62 -20.34 46.03
N ASP A 54 -2.07 -19.38 46.84
CA ASP A 54 -3.33 -19.44 47.59
C ASP A 54 -4.54 -18.88 46.81
N GLY A 55 -4.29 -18.35 45.61
CA GLY A 55 -5.28 -17.80 44.69
C GLY A 55 -5.58 -16.31 44.93
N LEU A 56 -4.79 -15.61 45.77
CA LEU A 56 -4.90 -14.17 45.96
C LEU A 56 -4.33 -13.41 44.76
N PRO A 57 -4.93 -12.28 44.38
CA PRO A 57 -4.47 -11.50 43.22
C PRO A 57 -3.09 -10.92 43.46
N LEU A 58 -2.26 -10.92 42.39
CA LEU A 58 -0.92 -10.32 42.38
C LEU A 58 -0.84 -9.17 41.41
N ARG A 59 -0.43 -8.00 41.92
CA ARG A 59 0.00 -6.87 41.07
C ARG A 59 1.46 -7.08 40.64
N THR A 60 1.67 -7.31 39.36
CA THR A 60 2.99 -7.64 38.82
C THR A 60 3.15 -7.24 37.36
N ALA A 61 4.41 -7.23 36.87
CA ALA A 61 4.71 -7.02 35.46
C ALA A 61 4.56 -8.34 34.69
N VAL A 62 3.96 -8.25 33.51
CA VAL A 62 3.82 -9.35 32.53
C VAL A 62 4.41 -8.88 31.22
N GLU A 63 5.49 -9.51 30.78
CA GLU A 63 6.08 -9.26 29.47
C GLU A 63 5.52 -10.26 28.45
N LEU A 64 4.92 -9.74 27.37
CA LEU A 64 4.47 -10.54 26.23
C LEU A 64 5.47 -10.37 25.08
N VAL A 65 5.99 -11.50 24.60
CA VAL A 65 6.96 -11.53 23.49
C VAL A 65 6.47 -12.47 22.42
N SER A 66 6.37 -11.99 21.17
CA SER A 66 6.20 -12.79 19.97
C SER A 66 7.26 -12.39 18.94
N GLN A 67 8.26 -13.24 18.74
CA GLN A 67 9.33 -12.96 17.79
C GLN A 67 8.85 -12.96 16.35
N GLY A 68 7.92 -13.87 16.01
CA GLY A 68 7.34 -13.96 14.66
C GLY A 68 6.55 -12.71 14.25
N ASN A 69 5.98 -11.99 15.24
CA ASN A 69 5.23 -10.74 15.04
C ASN A 69 6.08 -9.49 15.37
N GLU A 70 7.37 -9.64 15.66
CA GLU A 70 8.24 -8.56 16.18
C GLU A 70 7.62 -7.80 17.37
N TYR A 71 6.81 -8.48 18.17
CA TYR A 71 6.05 -7.88 19.25
C TYR A 71 6.73 -8.10 20.59
N ARG A 72 6.90 -7.04 21.35
CA ARG A 72 7.36 -7.05 22.74
C ARG A 72 6.72 -5.91 23.52
N HIS A 73 5.96 -6.25 24.55
CA HIS A 73 5.36 -5.23 25.41
C HIS A 73 5.26 -5.73 26.86
N THR A 74 5.46 -4.82 27.81
CA THR A 74 5.34 -5.11 29.24
C THR A 74 4.10 -4.42 29.78
N PHE A 75 3.18 -5.21 30.30
CA PHE A 75 1.95 -4.78 30.95
C PHE A 75 2.09 -4.88 32.47
N ALA A 76 1.22 -4.20 33.20
CA ALA A 76 1.07 -4.36 34.63
C ALA A 76 -0.34 -4.89 34.94
N THR A 77 -0.45 -5.89 35.81
CA THR A 77 -1.75 -6.32 36.34
C THR A 77 -2.31 -5.28 37.30
N ASP A 78 -3.64 -5.18 37.37
CA ASP A 78 -4.34 -4.33 38.34
C ASP A 78 -4.29 -4.90 39.78
N ASP A 79 -4.94 -4.21 40.73
CA ASP A 79 -5.00 -4.65 42.14
C ASP A 79 -5.81 -5.94 42.31
N GLN A 80 -6.59 -6.37 41.32
CA GLN A 80 -7.32 -7.64 41.29
C GLN A 80 -6.53 -8.73 40.52
N GLY A 81 -5.29 -8.44 40.13
CA GLY A 81 -4.42 -9.33 39.37
C GLY A 81 -4.79 -9.51 37.89
N ASN A 82 -5.69 -8.69 37.38
CA ASN A 82 -6.14 -8.79 36.00
C ASN A 82 -5.31 -7.91 35.04
N LEU A 83 -5.22 -8.36 33.83
CA LEU A 83 -4.58 -7.68 32.69
C LEU A 83 -5.37 -7.97 31.44
N ASP A 84 -5.74 -6.91 30.70
CA ASP A 84 -6.34 -7.01 29.38
C ASP A 84 -5.36 -6.48 28.32
N ALA A 85 -4.67 -7.39 27.61
CA ALA A 85 -3.82 -7.06 26.48
C ALA A 85 -4.64 -7.14 25.20
N LYS A 86 -4.93 -5.99 24.62
CA LYS A 86 -5.80 -5.84 23.44
C LYS A 86 -4.99 -5.67 22.15
N ARG A 87 -5.63 -5.94 21.01
CA ARG A 87 -5.07 -5.72 19.67
C ARG A 87 -3.75 -6.46 19.41
N LEU A 88 -3.64 -7.67 19.96
CA LEU A 88 -2.49 -8.53 19.74
C LEU A 88 -2.56 -9.13 18.32
N PRO A 89 -1.54 -8.96 17.47
CA PRO A 89 -1.42 -9.70 16.22
C PRO A 89 -1.60 -11.21 16.44
N TYR A 90 -2.24 -11.91 15.50
CA TYR A 90 -2.39 -13.36 15.65
C TYR A 90 -1.03 -14.04 15.57
N GLY A 91 -0.77 -14.97 16.48
CA GLY A 91 0.49 -15.70 16.54
C GLY A 91 0.75 -16.31 17.92
N ILE A 92 1.97 -16.78 18.11
CA ILE A 92 2.42 -17.39 19.35
C ILE A 92 3.15 -16.37 20.21
N TYR A 93 2.76 -16.29 21.47
CA TYR A 93 3.32 -15.38 22.46
C TYR A 93 3.93 -16.16 23.61
N GLN A 94 5.00 -15.64 24.15
CA GLN A 94 5.57 -16.06 25.43
C GLN A 94 5.19 -15.03 26.50
N ALA A 95 4.34 -15.41 27.43
CA ALA A 95 4.02 -14.59 28.59
C ALA A 95 5.03 -14.88 29.71
N GLN A 96 5.79 -13.85 30.10
CA GLN A 96 6.78 -13.93 31.18
C GLN A 96 6.28 -13.10 32.37
N VAL A 97 6.08 -13.75 33.52
CA VAL A 97 5.58 -13.11 34.73
C VAL A 97 6.66 -13.15 35.82
N ARG A 98 7.02 -11.98 36.35
CA ARG A 98 8.06 -11.80 37.35
C ARG A 98 7.51 -11.01 38.55
N ALA A 99 7.42 -11.65 39.70
CA ALA A 99 7.00 -10.99 40.93
C ALA A 99 8.04 -11.25 42.05
N PRO A 100 8.34 -10.26 42.92
CA PRO A 100 9.25 -10.43 44.02
C PRO A 100 8.81 -11.55 44.97
N GLY A 101 9.70 -12.49 45.32
CA GLY A 101 9.41 -13.63 46.17
C GLY A 101 8.79 -14.85 45.47
N PHE A 102 8.50 -14.77 44.19
CA PHE A 102 7.92 -15.85 43.38
C PHE A 102 8.92 -16.33 42.30
N ALA A 103 8.78 -17.60 41.91
CA ALA A 103 9.51 -18.13 40.77
C ALA A 103 8.99 -17.50 39.47
N GLU A 104 9.88 -17.18 38.58
CA GLU A 104 9.51 -16.70 37.26
C GLU A 104 8.68 -17.75 36.52
N VAL A 105 7.56 -17.33 35.91
CA VAL A 105 6.71 -18.18 35.09
C VAL A 105 6.82 -17.71 33.66
N SER A 106 7.05 -18.67 32.77
CA SER A 106 7.00 -18.43 31.33
C SER A 106 6.04 -19.42 30.67
N GLU A 107 4.99 -18.90 30.06
CA GLU A 107 3.92 -19.69 29.42
C GLU A 107 3.77 -19.31 27.96
N SER A 108 3.69 -20.34 27.08
CA SER A 108 3.39 -20.11 25.67
C SER A 108 1.87 -20.00 25.49
N LEU A 109 1.44 -18.89 24.91
CA LEU A 109 0.05 -18.56 24.62
C LEU A 109 -0.14 -18.40 23.12
N GLU A 110 -1.30 -18.79 22.64
CA GLU A 110 -1.63 -18.66 21.21
C GLU A 110 -2.81 -17.72 21.05
N ILE A 111 -2.60 -16.59 20.40
CA ILE A 111 -3.64 -15.65 19.98
C ILE A 111 -3.96 -15.97 18.52
N ARG A 112 -5.12 -16.55 18.25
CA ARG A 112 -5.47 -17.17 16.97
C ARG A 112 -6.69 -16.59 16.29
N SER A 113 -7.49 -15.83 17.03
CA SER A 113 -8.70 -15.17 16.52
C SER A 113 -9.01 -13.95 17.36
N ALA A 114 -9.99 -13.17 16.93
CA ALA A 114 -10.48 -12.01 17.70
C ALA A 114 -11.20 -12.40 19.02
N ILE A 115 -11.50 -13.69 19.21
CA ILE A 115 -12.10 -14.18 20.43
C ILE A 115 -11.09 -14.02 21.58
N PRO A 116 -11.44 -13.32 22.69
CA PRO A 116 -10.55 -13.14 23.82
C PRO A 116 -10.06 -14.47 24.38
N LEU A 117 -8.76 -14.58 24.62
CA LEU A 117 -8.16 -15.72 25.30
C LEU A 117 -8.13 -15.44 26.81
N ASP A 118 -8.97 -16.13 27.57
CA ASP A 118 -8.96 -16.07 29.03
C ASP A 118 -7.91 -17.02 29.60
N ARG A 119 -7.00 -16.50 30.45
CA ARG A 119 -5.93 -17.30 31.06
C ARG A 119 -5.71 -16.93 32.54
N THR A 120 -5.38 -17.93 33.38
CA THR A 120 -4.96 -17.68 34.76
C THR A 120 -3.57 -18.28 34.97
N ILE A 121 -2.61 -17.45 35.40
CA ILE A 121 -1.27 -17.85 35.78
C ILE A 121 -1.19 -17.85 37.33
N ARG A 122 -0.93 -19.01 37.90
CA ARG A 122 -0.69 -19.19 39.34
C ARG A 122 0.82 -19.21 39.58
N MET A 123 1.32 -18.22 40.32
CA MET A 123 2.74 -18.13 40.66
C MET A 123 3.08 -19.18 41.73
N LYS A 124 4.35 -19.60 41.76
CA LYS A 124 4.91 -20.48 42.83
C LYS A 124 5.92 -19.68 43.62
N VAL A 125 6.02 -19.96 44.92
CA VAL A 125 7.08 -19.33 45.75
C VAL A 125 8.46 -19.73 45.21
N ALA A 126 9.38 -18.74 45.12
CA ALA A 126 10.68 -18.99 44.60
C ALA A 126 11.47 -19.92 45.53
N PRO A 127 12.07 -21.02 45.07
CA PRO A 127 13.06 -21.76 45.83
C PRO A 127 14.33 -20.92 45.98
N VAL A 128 15.08 -21.10 47.06
CA VAL A 128 16.24 -20.27 47.48
C VAL A 128 17.40 -20.33 46.45
N SER A 129 17.35 -21.18 45.44
CA SER A 129 18.46 -21.30 44.45
C SER A 129 18.06 -22.01 43.15
N GLU A 130 17.28 -21.37 42.29
CA GLU A 130 17.21 -21.77 40.88
C GLU A 130 16.97 -20.55 39.99
N SER A 131 17.85 -20.33 38.99
CA SER A 131 17.62 -19.42 37.87
C SER A 131 17.11 -20.20 36.68
N VAL A 132 15.84 -20.06 36.34
CA VAL A 132 15.27 -20.60 35.08
C VAL A 132 15.50 -19.58 33.98
N SER A 133 16.40 -19.89 33.03
CA SER A 133 16.51 -19.11 31.81
C SER A 133 15.45 -19.57 30.80
N VAL A 134 14.45 -18.76 30.53
CA VAL A 134 13.44 -19.04 29.52
C VAL A 134 13.81 -18.38 28.21
N SER A 135 13.83 -19.18 27.14
CA SER A 135 14.09 -18.69 25.78
C SER A 135 12.77 -18.46 25.05
N ALA A 136 12.59 -17.25 24.51
CA ALA A 136 11.47 -16.91 23.63
C ALA A 136 11.59 -17.52 22.22
N SER A 137 12.62 -18.34 21.97
CA SER A 137 12.90 -18.92 20.64
C SER A 137 11.76 -19.77 20.04
N GLY A 138 10.83 -20.24 20.86
CA GLY A 138 9.65 -20.99 20.44
C GLY A 138 8.60 -20.15 19.68
N THR A 139 8.71 -18.82 19.65
CA THR A 139 7.78 -17.91 18.97
C THR A 139 8.28 -17.45 17.59
N LEU A 140 9.44 -17.92 17.14
CA LEU A 140 10.05 -17.48 15.87
C LEU A 140 9.32 -18.02 14.63
N ILE A 141 8.70 -19.17 14.74
CA ILE A 141 7.86 -19.75 13.68
C ILE A 141 6.44 -19.92 14.22
N ASP A 142 5.47 -19.44 13.47
CA ASP A 142 4.07 -19.84 13.66
C ASP A 142 3.84 -21.19 12.95
N PRO A 143 3.64 -22.31 13.69
CA PRO A 143 3.41 -23.62 13.10
C PRO A 143 2.06 -23.76 12.40
N TYR A 144 1.16 -22.79 12.60
CA TYR A 144 -0.20 -22.80 12.06
C TYR A 144 -0.35 -21.91 10.82
N ARG A 145 0.71 -21.22 10.43
CA ARG A 145 0.74 -20.37 9.24
C ARG A 145 0.67 -21.22 7.97
N ALA A 146 -0.32 -20.96 7.13
CA ALA A 146 -0.61 -21.75 5.93
C ALA A 146 -0.56 -20.91 4.64
N GLY A 147 0.47 -20.07 4.47
CA GLY A 147 0.68 -19.23 3.28
C GLY A 147 1.84 -18.27 3.47
N SER A 148 2.20 -17.53 2.42
CA SER A 148 3.19 -16.46 2.49
C SER A 148 2.60 -15.21 3.13
N VAL A 149 3.02 -14.98 4.35
CA VAL A 149 2.63 -13.82 5.16
C VAL A 149 3.88 -13.20 5.73
N ASN A 150 4.14 -11.93 5.46
CA ASN A 150 5.20 -11.16 6.07
C ASN A 150 4.61 -10.25 7.15
N GLU A 151 5.30 -10.12 8.26
CA GLU A 151 4.88 -9.31 9.39
C GLU A 151 6.00 -8.36 9.78
N MET A 152 5.65 -7.09 9.96
CA MET A 152 6.53 -6.04 10.46
C MET A 152 5.93 -5.47 11.73
N GLY A 153 6.68 -5.54 12.81
CA GLY A 153 6.30 -4.94 14.08
C GLY A 153 6.94 -3.57 14.30
N LEU A 154 6.67 -3.02 15.48
CA LEU A 154 7.07 -1.67 15.84
C LEU A 154 8.60 -1.45 15.76
N GLU A 155 9.44 -2.46 16.08
CA GLU A 155 10.90 -2.31 16.01
C GLU A 155 11.39 -2.06 14.59
N THR A 156 10.90 -2.79 13.61
CA THR A 156 11.21 -2.58 12.18
C THR A 156 10.68 -1.23 11.70
N ILE A 157 9.44 -0.89 12.04
CA ILE A 157 8.80 0.37 11.64
C ILE A 157 9.55 1.59 12.20
N GLU A 158 9.93 1.57 13.47
CA GLU A 158 10.66 2.67 14.11
C GLU A 158 12.09 2.87 13.60
N ASN A 159 12.78 1.79 13.19
CA ASN A 159 14.14 1.83 12.72
C ASN A 159 14.27 1.88 11.19
N ARG A 160 13.18 2.13 10.46
CA ARG A 160 13.19 2.30 9.01
C ARG A 160 14.05 3.47 8.56
N LEU A 161 14.40 3.50 7.29
CA LEU A 161 14.91 4.72 6.65
C LEU A 161 13.84 5.82 6.70
N THR A 162 14.27 7.06 6.75
CA THR A 162 13.35 8.20 6.61
C THR A 162 12.90 8.30 5.15
N ALA A 163 11.62 8.09 4.90
CA ALA A 163 11.01 8.15 3.58
C ALA A 163 10.81 9.61 3.12
N LEU A 164 10.67 9.80 1.83
CA LEU A 164 10.10 11.03 1.27
C LEU A 164 8.61 11.15 1.69
N PRO A 165 8.07 12.38 1.78
CA PRO A 165 6.65 12.61 2.09
C PRO A 165 5.70 11.77 1.25
N GLY A 166 4.67 11.20 1.87
CA GLY A 166 3.67 10.35 1.23
C GLY A 166 4.09 8.91 0.93
N ARG A 167 5.36 8.51 1.18
CA ARG A 167 5.89 7.17 0.79
C ARG A 167 6.25 6.26 1.95
N SER A 168 6.03 6.69 3.19
CA SER A 168 6.55 5.97 4.37
C SER A 168 6.01 4.55 4.51
N MET A 169 4.76 4.30 4.13
CA MET A 169 4.15 2.97 4.12
C MET A 169 4.61 2.12 2.94
N GLN A 170 4.69 2.73 1.76
CA GLN A 170 5.09 2.05 0.53
C GLN A 170 6.54 1.56 0.62
N ASP A 171 7.45 2.37 1.18
CA ASP A 171 8.85 1.98 1.38
C ASP A 171 8.99 0.77 2.31
N LEU A 172 8.16 0.69 3.38
CA LEU A 172 8.12 -0.47 4.25
C LEU A 172 7.65 -1.72 3.50
N VAL A 173 6.56 -1.63 2.76
CA VAL A 173 6.02 -2.76 1.98
C VAL A 173 7.00 -3.19 0.90
N ASN A 174 7.64 -2.25 0.21
CA ASN A 174 8.62 -2.54 -0.83
C ASN A 174 9.89 -3.24 -0.29
N SER A 175 10.17 -3.17 1.01
CA SER A 175 11.29 -3.93 1.61
C SER A 175 11.05 -5.44 1.65
N GLU A 176 9.81 -5.88 1.50
CA GLU A 176 9.42 -7.29 1.52
C GLU A 176 9.66 -7.97 0.15
N PRO A 177 9.93 -9.29 0.12
CA PRO A 177 10.14 -9.98 -1.15
C PRO A 177 8.87 -10.00 -2.01
N GLY A 178 9.05 -9.94 -3.34
CA GLY A 178 7.96 -9.94 -4.29
C GLY A 178 7.29 -8.59 -4.52
N TRP A 179 7.73 -7.52 -3.86
CA TRP A 179 7.25 -6.16 -4.08
C TRP A 179 8.27 -5.37 -4.89
N LEU A 180 7.79 -4.54 -5.78
CA LEU A 180 8.61 -3.61 -6.55
C LEU A 180 7.88 -2.28 -6.73
N TYR A 181 8.64 -1.23 -7.00
CA TYR A 181 8.13 0.06 -7.42
C TYR A 181 8.19 0.18 -8.94
N GLU A 182 7.15 0.72 -9.48
CA GLU A 182 7.16 1.52 -10.68
C GLU A 182 7.41 2.98 -10.35
N GLY A 183 7.35 3.86 -11.34
CA GLY A 183 7.39 5.29 -11.10
C GLY A 183 6.39 5.74 -10.04
N ASN A 184 6.74 6.78 -9.31
CA ASN A 184 5.91 7.39 -8.27
C ASN A 184 5.56 6.49 -7.08
N ALA A 185 6.40 5.50 -6.80
CA ALA A 185 6.24 4.56 -5.68
C ALA A 185 4.91 3.77 -5.70
N VAL A 186 4.33 3.55 -6.87
CA VAL A 186 3.22 2.62 -7.04
C VAL A 186 3.70 1.21 -6.78
N LEU A 187 2.99 0.48 -5.91
CA LEU A 187 3.39 -0.83 -5.42
C LEU A 187 2.82 -1.96 -6.29
N HIS A 188 3.72 -2.81 -6.80
CA HIS A 188 3.37 -3.96 -7.61
C HIS A 188 3.68 -5.26 -6.89
N PRO A 189 2.67 -6.00 -6.39
CA PRO A 189 2.86 -7.27 -5.74
C PRO A 189 3.13 -8.38 -6.76
N ARG A 190 4.35 -8.91 -6.79
CA ARG A 190 4.76 -9.97 -7.73
C ARG A 190 4.57 -9.58 -9.20
N GLY A 191 4.82 -8.31 -9.50
CA GLY A 191 4.74 -7.76 -10.83
C GLY A 191 3.32 -7.51 -11.34
N ALA A 192 2.33 -7.35 -10.49
CA ALA A 192 0.95 -7.18 -10.89
C ALA A 192 0.43 -5.76 -10.61
N GLU A 193 -0.28 -5.16 -11.58
CA GLU A 193 -0.82 -3.81 -11.53
C GLU A 193 -2.12 -3.72 -10.72
N TYR A 194 -2.39 -2.58 -10.05
CA TYR A 194 -3.60 -2.25 -9.30
C TYR A 194 -4.13 -3.34 -8.35
N GLN A 195 -3.26 -4.19 -7.85
CA GLN A 195 -3.66 -5.42 -7.19
C GLN A 195 -3.46 -5.43 -5.68
N THR A 196 -3.02 -4.32 -5.10
CA THR A 196 -2.82 -4.20 -3.66
C THR A 196 -4.09 -3.74 -2.96
N GLN A 197 -4.51 -4.46 -1.93
CA GLN A 197 -5.58 -4.05 -1.03
C GLN A 197 -4.99 -3.60 0.30
N PHE A 198 -5.12 -2.32 0.63
CA PHE A 198 -4.87 -1.84 1.98
C PHE A 198 -6.09 -2.09 2.86
N VAL A 199 -5.84 -2.59 4.07
CA VAL A 199 -6.88 -2.79 5.09
C VAL A 199 -6.41 -2.09 6.35
N VAL A 200 -6.95 -0.90 6.63
CA VAL A 200 -6.53 -0.07 7.76
C VAL A 200 -7.53 -0.20 8.91
N ASP A 201 -7.06 -0.69 10.06
CA ASP A 201 -7.91 -1.02 11.21
C ASP A 201 -9.12 -1.92 10.86
N GLY A 202 -8.92 -2.80 9.88
CA GLY A 202 -9.93 -3.74 9.39
C GLY A 202 -10.94 -3.17 8.40
N ILE A 203 -10.75 -1.95 7.91
CA ILE A 203 -11.53 -1.33 6.84
C ILE A 203 -10.72 -1.45 5.54
N PRO A 204 -11.24 -2.10 4.49
CA PRO A 204 -10.58 -2.13 3.20
C PRO A 204 -10.67 -0.76 2.53
N LEU A 205 -9.54 -0.27 2.09
CA LEU A 205 -9.43 0.96 1.29
C LEU A 205 -9.00 0.53 -0.11
N THR A 206 -9.96 0.44 -1.02
CA THR A 206 -9.70 0.13 -2.42
C THR A 206 -9.59 1.43 -3.19
N ASP A 207 -8.40 1.85 -3.48
CA ASP A 207 -8.12 3.05 -4.22
C ASP A 207 -7.05 2.78 -5.27
N ASN A 208 -7.33 3.18 -6.51
CA ASN A 208 -6.44 3.03 -7.63
C ASN A 208 -6.43 4.36 -8.37
N ARG A 209 -5.54 5.24 -7.97
CA ARG A 209 -5.30 6.55 -8.59
C ARG A 209 -3.86 6.59 -9.06
N SER A 210 -3.61 7.14 -10.20
CA SER A 210 -2.27 7.43 -10.65
C SER A 210 -2.06 8.95 -10.78
N PRO A 211 -0.98 9.51 -10.28
CA PRO A 211 -0.03 8.91 -9.37
C PRO A 211 -0.64 8.78 -7.97
N SER A 212 -0.58 7.59 -7.39
CA SER A 212 -1.15 7.33 -6.07
C SER A 212 -0.14 6.64 -5.18
N PHE A 213 0.04 7.16 -3.97
CA PHE A 213 0.90 6.54 -2.97
C PHE A 213 0.13 5.61 -2.02
N GLY A 214 -1.14 5.31 -2.32
CA GLY A 214 -2.01 4.56 -1.42
C GLY A 214 -2.55 5.42 -0.29
N PRO A 215 -3.09 4.82 0.80
CA PRO A 215 -3.63 5.60 1.91
C PRO A 215 -2.53 6.41 2.59
N GLU A 216 -2.83 7.66 2.87
CA GLU A 216 -1.95 8.62 3.54
C GLU A 216 -1.83 8.33 5.05
N VAL A 217 -1.52 7.08 5.38
CA VAL A 217 -1.24 6.67 6.76
C VAL A 217 0.26 6.74 6.97
N GLU A 218 0.69 7.65 7.82
CA GLU A 218 2.11 7.76 8.15
C GLU A 218 2.59 6.52 8.92
N ALA A 219 3.75 5.99 8.55
CA ALA A 219 4.32 4.83 9.23
C ALA A 219 4.61 5.10 10.72
N ASP A 220 4.72 6.36 11.14
CA ASP A 220 4.85 6.74 12.56
C ASP A 220 3.56 6.48 13.36
N ASP A 221 2.40 6.37 12.68
CA ASP A 221 1.10 6.07 13.29
C ASP A 221 0.77 4.57 13.33
N VAL A 222 1.70 3.71 12.89
CA VAL A 222 1.47 2.28 12.70
C VAL A 222 2.13 1.45 13.80
N ASP A 223 1.39 0.49 14.35
CA ASP A 223 1.85 -0.50 15.32
C ASP A 223 2.41 -1.75 14.63
N SER A 224 1.70 -2.23 13.61
CA SER A 224 2.09 -3.43 12.87
C SER A 224 1.52 -3.44 11.46
N ILE A 225 2.25 -4.09 10.56
CA ILE A 225 1.85 -4.36 9.19
C ILE A 225 1.90 -5.86 8.94
N LYS A 226 0.87 -6.39 8.29
CA LYS A 226 0.79 -7.78 7.89
C LYS A 226 0.49 -7.87 6.40
N ILE A 227 1.36 -8.54 5.66
CA ILE A 227 1.32 -8.58 4.20
C ILE A 227 1.05 -10.02 3.76
N TYR A 228 -0.05 -10.22 3.02
CA TYR A 228 -0.42 -11.50 2.42
C TYR A 228 -0.17 -11.45 0.92
N THR A 229 0.66 -12.34 0.41
CA THR A 229 0.91 -12.50 -1.04
C THR A 229 0.39 -13.82 -1.59
N ALA A 230 0.10 -14.80 -0.71
CA ALA A 230 -0.58 -16.05 -1.05
C ALA A 230 -1.21 -16.69 0.20
N GLY A 231 -2.12 -17.64 0.01
CA GLY A 231 -2.92 -18.18 1.10
C GLY A 231 -3.83 -17.11 1.71
N ILE A 232 -4.33 -16.22 0.87
CA ILE A 232 -5.11 -15.04 1.28
C ILE A 232 -6.44 -15.50 1.88
N PRO A 233 -6.79 -15.12 3.13
CA PRO A 233 -8.08 -15.47 3.73
C PRO A 233 -9.28 -15.03 2.87
N ALA A 234 -10.37 -15.83 2.86
CA ALA A 234 -11.56 -15.57 2.03
C ALA A 234 -12.30 -14.28 2.40
N GLU A 235 -12.04 -13.74 3.58
CA GLU A 235 -12.55 -12.42 3.99
C GLU A 235 -12.04 -11.26 3.13
N PHE A 236 -10.85 -11.37 2.55
CA PHE A 236 -10.28 -10.38 1.65
C PHE A 236 -10.65 -10.69 0.20
N GLY A 237 -10.94 -9.67 -0.59
CA GLY A 237 -11.34 -9.83 -1.99
C GLY A 237 -11.06 -8.58 -2.82
N ARG A 238 -11.55 -8.54 -4.05
CA ARG A 238 -11.51 -7.42 -5.00
C ARG A 238 -10.13 -7.02 -5.52
N LYS A 239 -9.04 -7.52 -4.95
CA LYS A 239 -7.66 -7.31 -5.42
C LYS A 239 -6.92 -8.64 -5.50
N LEU A 240 -6.16 -8.82 -6.58
CA LEU A 240 -5.50 -10.08 -6.91
C LEU A 240 -4.13 -10.21 -6.26
N GLY A 241 -3.38 -9.13 -6.14
CA GLY A 241 -1.95 -9.18 -5.90
C GLY A 241 -1.56 -9.48 -4.47
N GLY A 242 -2.16 -8.77 -3.53
CA GLY A 242 -1.81 -8.89 -2.12
C GLY A 242 -2.70 -8.04 -1.22
N VAL A 243 -2.64 -8.34 0.06
CA VAL A 243 -3.33 -7.58 1.11
C VAL A 243 -2.29 -7.02 2.06
N VAL A 244 -2.33 -5.72 2.29
CA VAL A 244 -1.52 -5.00 3.28
C VAL A 244 -2.44 -4.58 4.42
N GLU A 245 -2.40 -5.34 5.50
CA GLU A 245 -3.18 -5.06 6.70
C GLU A 245 -2.38 -4.18 7.65
N VAL A 246 -2.90 -3.00 7.95
CA VAL A 246 -2.26 -1.97 8.76
C VAL A 246 -3.04 -1.79 10.06
N ASN A 247 -2.38 -1.97 11.19
CA ASN A 247 -2.95 -1.68 12.49
C ASN A 247 -2.34 -0.38 13.02
N THR A 248 -3.17 0.63 13.28
CA THR A 248 -2.69 1.90 13.82
C THR A 248 -2.36 1.80 15.31
N LEU A 249 -1.40 2.61 15.74
CA LEU A 249 -0.96 2.67 17.13
C LEU A 249 -2.12 3.05 18.08
N LYS A 250 -2.36 2.23 19.07
CA LYS A 250 -3.36 2.46 20.12
C LYS A 250 -2.86 1.88 21.44
N SER A 251 -2.59 2.73 22.42
CA SER A 251 -2.16 2.28 23.76
C SER A 251 -3.35 1.89 24.64
N ALA A 252 -3.22 0.77 25.33
CA ALA A 252 -4.15 0.38 26.39
C ALA A 252 -3.72 0.91 27.77
N ASP A 253 -2.53 1.47 27.88
CA ASP A 253 -1.99 1.99 29.14
C ASP A 253 -2.78 3.21 29.63
N PRO A 254 -3.18 3.27 30.90
CA PRO A 254 -3.91 4.43 31.45
C PRO A 254 -3.06 5.70 31.43
N GLY A 255 -3.72 6.84 31.17
CA GLY A 255 -3.09 8.16 31.16
C GLY A 255 -2.85 8.71 29.79
N PHE A 256 -2.03 9.76 29.72
CA PHE A 256 -1.63 10.42 28.48
C PHE A 256 -0.31 9.85 27.98
N HIS A 257 -0.30 9.51 26.69
CA HIS A 257 0.87 9.01 25.98
C HIS A 257 0.93 9.68 24.63
N GLY A 258 2.12 10.07 24.20
CA GLY A 258 2.29 10.71 22.92
C GLY A 258 3.66 10.47 22.31
N GLN A 259 3.72 10.71 21.01
CA GLN A 259 4.94 10.74 20.23
C GLN A 259 4.92 11.95 19.32
N LEU A 260 6.03 12.66 19.25
CA LEU A 260 6.27 13.71 18.27
C LEU A 260 7.48 13.34 17.44
N THR A 261 7.32 13.30 16.13
CA THR A 261 8.40 13.11 15.16
C THR A 261 8.60 14.39 14.36
N LEU A 262 9.85 14.84 14.27
CA LEU A 262 10.28 15.90 13.38
C LEU A 262 11.33 15.34 12.45
N PHE A 263 11.27 15.65 11.17
CA PHE A 263 12.30 15.27 10.23
C PHE A 263 12.58 16.35 9.20
N GLY A 264 13.75 16.28 8.57
CA GLY A 264 14.15 17.16 7.51
C GLY A 264 15.40 16.68 6.80
N GLY A 265 15.64 17.18 5.60
CA GLY A 265 16.78 16.71 4.80
C GLY A 265 16.91 17.33 3.43
N SER A 266 17.52 16.58 2.53
CA SER A 266 17.68 16.92 1.12
C SER A 266 16.36 17.22 0.44
N TYR A 267 16.38 17.96 -0.66
CA TYR A 267 15.21 18.35 -1.44
C TYR A 267 14.21 19.20 -0.65
N ASP A 268 14.70 20.10 0.20
CA ASP A 268 13.86 20.94 1.06
C ASP A 268 12.83 20.14 1.86
N THR A 269 13.14 18.85 2.10
CA THR A 269 12.26 17.97 2.82
C THR A 269 12.16 18.36 4.27
N ALA A 270 10.94 18.54 4.75
CA ALA A 270 10.63 18.76 6.15
C ALA A 270 9.28 18.17 6.51
N GLY A 271 9.16 17.68 7.74
CA GLY A 271 7.89 17.14 8.20
C GLY A 271 7.78 17.09 9.71
N ILE A 272 6.53 17.07 10.14
CA ILE A 272 6.09 16.89 11.51
C ILE A 272 4.99 15.85 11.56
N ASN A 273 5.09 14.94 12.52
CA ASN A 273 4.02 14.02 12.86
C ASN A 273 3.85 14.02 14.37
N THR A 274 2.60 14.08 14.86
CA THR A 274 2.27 13.88 16.26
C THR A 274 1.20 12.82 16.39
N GLN A 275 1.37 11.99 17.40
CA GLN A 275 0.40 10.97 17.78
C GLN A 275 0.22 11.01 19.29
N ASP A 276 -1.00 11.32 19.72
CA ASP A 276 -1.36 11.53 21.12
C ASP A 276 -2.53 10.62 21.51
N GLN A 277 -2.47 10.05 22.69
CA GLN A 277 -3.52 9.18 23.22
C GLN A 277 -3.79 9.45 24.70
N TYR A 278 -5.06 9.37 25.05
CA TYR A 278 -5.50 9.45 26.43
C TYR A 278 -6.47 8.30 26.76
N THR A 279 -6.04 7.45 27.68
CA THR A 279 -6.81 6.26 28.11
C THR A 279 -7.29 6.40 29.53
N TRP A 280 -8.60 6.21 29.75
CA TRP A 280 -9.25 6.28 31.07
C TRP A 280 -10.47 5.36 31.17
N LYS A 281 -10.59 4.60 32.24
CA LYS A 281 -11.78 3.79 32.60
C LYS A 281 -12.45 3.09 31.39
N GLY A 282 -11.67 2.38 30.57
CA GLY A 282 -12.17 1.64 29.41
C GLY A 282 -12.48 2.52 28.19
N ASN A 283 -12.03 3.78 28.17
CA ASN A 283 -12.07 4.65 27.01
C ASN A 283 -10.65 4.95 26.53
N THR A 284 -10.46 5.08 25.24
CA THR A 284 -9.23 5.59 24.62
C THR A 284 -9.59 6.62 23.56
N LEU A 285 -9.05 7.83 23.70
CA LEU A 285 -9.12 8.88 22.70
C LEU A 285 -7.74 8.98 22.07
N GLY A 286 -7.67 8.88 20.74
CA GLY A 286 -6.44 9.04 19.96
C GLY A 286 -6.55 10.21 18.99
N LEU A 287 -5.45 10.94 18.83
CA LEU A 287 -5.27 12.01 17.87
C LEU A 287 -3.97 11.77 17.13
N SER A 288 -3.98 11.88 15.82
CA SER A 288 -2.77 11.92 15.00
C SER A 288 -2.88 13.06 14.00
N ALA A 289 -1.77 13.72 13.73
CA ALA A 289 -1.70 14.78 12.73
C ALA A 289 -0.30 14.84 12.13
N SER A 290 -0.23 14.97 10.81
CA SER A 290 1.02 15.16 10.08
C SER A 290 0.95 16.32 9.10
N GLY A 291 2.13 16.88 8.78
CA GLY A 291 2.30 17.85 7.72
C GLY A 291 3.71 17.75 7.16
N ASN A 292 3.85 17.51 5.86
CA ASN A 292 5.12 17.23 5.22
C ASN A 292 5.25 18.02 3.92
N MET A 293 6.49 18.32 3.52
CA MET A 293 6.81 18.98 2.27
C MET A 293 8.14 18.48 1.70
N THR A 294 8.26 18.54 0.38
CA THR A 294 9.51 18.22 -0.33
C THR A 294 9.52 18.87 -1.72
N SER A 295 10.70 19.10 -2.27
CA SER A 295 10.90 19.45 -3.68
C SER A 295 11.22 18.23 -4.57
N HIS A 296 11.00 17.00 -4.07
CA HIS A 296 11.11 15.74 -4.80
C HIS A 296 9.95 14.80 -4.43
N TYR A 297 8.74 15.18 -4.81
CA TYR A 297 7.53 14.44 -4.42
C TYR A 297 7.28 13.23 -5.32
N LEU A 298 7.30 13.42 -6.65
CA LEU A 298 7.21 12.37 -7.66
C LEU A 298 8.59 11.96 -8.17
N ASN A 299 8.65 10.94 -8.98
CA ASN A 299 9.85 10.55 -9.69
C ASN A 299 9.99 11.41 -10.96
N PRO A 300 11.07 12.19 -11.12
CA PRO A 300 11.23 13.03 -12.29
C PRO A 300 11.56 12.21 -13.54
N VAL A 301 11.25 12.75 -14.70
CA VAL A 301 11.56 12.15 -16.01
C VAL A 301 13.00 12.42 -16.44
N VAL A 302 13.63 13.48 -15.89
CA VAL A 302 15.04 13.87 -16.14
C VAL A 302 15.75 14.14 -14.80
N PRO A 303 17.11 14.03 -14.76
CA PRO A 303 17.88 14.17 -13.52
C PRO A 303 17.76 15.55 -12.84
N GLU A 304 17.35 16.58 -13.57
CA GLU A 304 17.24 17.96 -13.10
C GLU A 304 16.11 18.18 -12.11
N ASN A 305 15.15 17.26 -12.02
CA ASN A 305 14.07 17.26 -11.03
C ASN A 305 13.23 18.54 -11.02
N TYR A 306 12.80 18.99 -12.19
CA TYR A 306 12.04 20.23 -12.35
C TYR A 306 10.57 20.09 -11.88
N THR A 307 10.02 21.18 -11.31
CA THR A 307 8.61 21.31 -10.92
C THR A 307 8.09 20.13 -10.08
N ASN A 308 8.88 19.63 -9.14
CA ASN A 308 8.59 18.42 -8.38
C ASN A 308 8.30 18.69 -6.90
N ASN A 309 7.67 19.80 -6.59
CA ASN A 309 7.30 20.11 -5.21
C ASN A 309 5.97 19.44 -4.83
N GLY A 310 5.90 18.99 -3.59
CA GLY A 310 4.66 18.45 -3.03
C GLY A 310 4.55 18.65 -1.53
N THR A 311 3.31 18.64 -1.07
CA THR A 311 2.95 18.71 0.34
C THR A 311 1.91 17.67 0.66
N THR A 312 2.04 17.02 1.82
CA THR A 312 1.03 16.12 2.36
C THR A 312 0.60 16.56 3.74
N GLY A 313 -0.62 16.22 4.11
CA GLY A 313 -1.11 16.41 5.45
C GLY A 313 -2.15 15.36 5.80
N SER A 314 -2.12 14.88 7.03
CA SER A 314 -3.12 13.96 7.54
C SER A 314 -3.59 14.37 8.92
N PHE A 315 -4.83 14.01 9.22
CA PHE A 315 -5.43 14.17 10.53
C PHE A 315 -6.30 12.95 10.83
N SER A 316 -6.15 12.38 12.01
CA SER A 316 -6.98 11.27 12.47
C SER A 316 -7.43 11.48 13.90
N LEU A 317 -8.71 11.28 14.16
CA LEU A 317 -9.31 11.26 15.48
C LEU A 317 -9.96 9.90 15.69
N SER A 318 -9.56 9.19 16.73
CA SER A 318 -10.10 7.88 17.09
C SER A 318 -10.66 7.89 18.51
N TYR A 319 -11.80 7.25 18.69
CA TYR A 319 -12.39 7.01 20.01
C TYR A 319 -12.78 5.55 20.15
N GLU A 320 -12.24 4.89 21.15
CA GLU A 320 -12.60 3.51 21.50
C GLU A 320 -13.17 3.44 22.91
N ARG A 321 -14.23 2.68 23.09
CA ARG A 321 -14.89 2.48 24.37
C ARG A 321 -15.34 1.03 24.56
N ASP A 322 -14.97 0.43 25.67
CA ASP A 322 -15.63 -0.78 26.17
C ASP A 322 -16.95 -0.38 26.84
N LEU A 323 -18.07 -0.59 26.13
CA LEU A 323 -19.43 -0.30 26.65
C LEU A 323 -19.79 -1.26 27.79
N THR A 324 -19.41 -2.52 27.63
CA THR A 324 -19.48 -3.60 28.62
C THR A 324 -18.24 -4.51 28.48
N PRO A 325 -18.00 -5.48 29.37
CA PRO A 325 -16.92 -6.47 29.14
C PRO A 325 -17.08 -7.30 27.86
N LYS A 326 -18.24 -7.24 27.23
CA LYS A 326 -18.54 -7.96 25.95
C LYS A 326 -18.68 -7.06 24.75
N ASP A 327 -18.82 -5.76 24.94
CA ASP A 327 -19.17 -4.82 23.90
C ASP A 327 -18.11 -3.73 23.77
N ARG A 328 -17.57 -3.56 22.56
CA ARG A 328 -16.62 -2.50 22.23
C ARG A 328 -17.12 -1.70 21.03
N LEU A 329 -17.02 -0.38 21.14
CA LEU A 329 -17.30 0.57 20.06
C LEU A 329 -16.02 1.31 19.72
N THR A 330 -15.70 1.40 18.43
CA THR A 330 -14.60 2.22 17.88
C THR A 330 -15.17 3.16 16.83
N LEU A 331 -14.79 4.44 16.93
CA LEU A 331 -15.11 5.49 15.95
C LEU A 331 -13.80 6.07 15.46
N ILE A 332 -13.65 6.26 14.15
CA ILE A 332 -12.47 6.89 13.56
C ILE A 332 -12.93 7.89 12.50
N VAL A 333 -12.33 9.07 12.53
CA VAL A 333 -12.44 10.07 11.45
C VAL A 333 -11.04 10.36 10.98
N ARG A 334 -10.79 10.27 9.67
CA ARG A 334 -9.53 10.63 9.02
C ARG A 334 -9.80 11.67 7.94
N HIS A 335 -8.86 12.58 7.78
CA HIS A 335 -8.81 13.50 6.67
C HIS A 335 -7.39 13.58 6.15
N GLU A 336 -7.23 13.49 4.85
CA GLU A 336 -5.95 13.40 4.18
C GLU A 336 -5.95 14.34 2.99
N LEU A 337 -4.80 14.94 2.72
CA LEU A 337 -4.59 15.79 1.56
C LEU A 337 -3.18 15.60 1.01
N ALA A 338 -3.06 15.63 -0.31
CA ALA A 338 -1.79 15.76 -1.00
C ALA A 338 -1.93 16.77 -2.13
N ARG A 339 -0.98 17.69 -2.23
CA ARG A 339 -0.87 18.67 -3.32
C ARG A 339 0.51 18.61 -3.90
N TYR A 340 0.61 18.43 -5.20
CA TYR A 340 1.89 18.23 -5.84
C TYR A 340 1.92 18.78 -7.27
N ALA A 341 3.12 19.07 -7.72
CA ALA A 341 3.37 19.35 -9.12
C ALA A 341 3.87 18.08 -9.82
N ILE A 342 3.46 17.88 -11.07
CA ILE A 342 3.99 16.84 -11.94
C ILE A 342 5.39 17.26 -12.41
N PRO A 343 6.40 16.39 -12.28
CA PRO A 343 7.75 16.70 -12.75
C PRO A 343 7.76 16.99 -14.23
N ASN A 344 8.48 18.04 -14.59
CA ASN A 344 8.57 18.50 -15.95
C ASN A 344 10.01 18.35 -16.48
N GLU A 345 10.16 17.95 -17.72
CA GLU A 345 11.44 17.91 -18.41
C GLU A 345 11.86 19.27 -18.99
N LEU A 346 10.90 20.17 -19.16
CA LEU A 346 11.08 21.45 -19.80
C LEU A 346 10.86 22.60 -18.81
N VAL A 347 11.94 23.23 -18.35
CA VAL A 347 11.86 24.37 -17.44
C VAL A 347 12.52 25.61 -18.02
N GLN A 348 11.80 26.71 -17.89
CA GLN A 348 12.36 28.02 -18.07
C GLN A 348 13.14 28.43 -16.81
N GLN A 349 14.47 28.53 -16.87
CA GLN A 349 15.26 29.13 -15.81
C GLN A 349 15.49 30.62 -16.13
N ASN A 350 15.06 31.49 -15.21
CA ASN A 350 15.27 32.96 -15.30
C ASN A 350 14.78 33.62 -16.60
N GLY A 351 13.71 33.10 -17.16
CA GLY A 351 13.14 33.67 -18.39
C GLY A 351 13.92 33.32 -19.68
N ALA A 352 14.92 32.45 -19.59
CA ALA A 352 15.63 31.91 -20.72
C ALA A 352 15.46 30.38 -20.74
N TYR A 353 15.30 29.82 -21.94
CA TYR A 353 15.39 28.36 -22.11
C TYR A 353 16.79 27.91 -21.74
N VAL A 354 16.89 26.94 -20.85
CA VAL A 354 18.16 26.22 -20.65
C VAL A 354 18.22 25.16 -21.74
N PRO A 355 19.18 25.22 -22.64
CA PRO A 355 19.40 24.15 -23.59
C PRO A 355 20.12 23.00 -22.87
N ASN A 356 19.38 22.19 -22.17
CA ASN A 356 19.70 20.76 -22.12
C ASN A 356 19.15 20.23 -23.41
N GLY A 357 19.78 19.37 -24.15
CA GLY A 357 19.29 18.88 -25.42
C GLY A 357 17.76 18.56 -25.49
N ASP A 358 17.10 18.59 -24.36
CA ASP A 358 15.74 18.23 -24.05
C ASP A 358 14.67 19.30 -24.38
N ASN A 359 15.04 20.53 -24.71
CA ASN A 359 14.09 21.61 -25.03
C ASN A 359 13.74 21.67 -26.51
N MET A 360 14.17 20.69 -27.30
CA MET A 360 14.05 20.73 -28.74
C MET A 360 13.46 19.41 -29.25
N VAL A 361 12.17 19.35 -29.38
CA VAL A 361 11.49 18.25 -30.06
C VAL A 361 11.67 18.38 -31.56
N GLY A 362 12.13 17.30 -32.21
CA GLY A 362 12.25 17.24 -33.65
C GLY A 362 13.39 18.05 -34.26
N CYS A 363 14.49 18.27 -33.57
CA CYS A 363 15.68 18.94 -34.11
C CYS A 363 16.58 17.98 -34.88
N PRO A 364 16.64 18.02 -36.20
CA PRO A 364 17.72 17.34 -36.87
C PRO A 364 19.06 18.01 -36.49
N PRO A 365 20.12 17.25 -36.27
CA PRO A 365 21.43 17.83 -35.99
C PRO A 365 21.83 18.78 -37.13
N GLY A 366 22.05 20.05 -36.75
CA GLY A 366 22.56 21.04 -37.70
C GLY A 366 23.94 20.66 -38.23
N PRO A 367 24.38 21.26 -39.37
CA PRO A 367 25.74 21.11 -39.84
C PRO A 367 26.72 21.48 -38.73
N ALA A 368 27.85 20.78 -38.61
CA ALA A 368 28.80 20.97 -37.53
C ALA A 368 29.19 22.44 -37.35
N GLY A 369 28.74 23.04 -36.25
CA GLY A 369 29.01 24.43 -35.85
C GLY A 369 27.88 25.43 -36.09
N GLU A 370 26.72 24.99 -36.62
CA GLU A 370 25.51 25.83 -36.72
C GLU A 370 24.44 25.36 -35.75
N PRO A 371 23.64 26.26 -35.17
CA PRO A 371 22.52 25.86 -34.34
C PRO A 371 21.53 25.05 -35.20
N PRO A 372 20.82 24.08 -34.60
CA PRO A 372 19.81 23.30 -35.28
C PRO A 372 18.79 24.23 -35.97
N VAL A 373 18.47 23.95 -37.23
CA VAL A 373 17.48 24.69 -37.99
C VAL A 373 16.18 23.92 -37.89
N ASP A 374 15.10 24.61 -37.65
CA ASP A 374 13.74 24.02 -37.55
C ASP A 374 13.42 23.32 -36.22
N CYS A 375 14.04 23.73 -35.11
CA CYS A 375 13.66 23.29 -33.79
C CYS A 375 12.41 24.00 -33.29
N VAL A 376 11.44 23.27 -32.78
CA VAL A 376 10.29 23.83 -32.10
C VAL A 376 10.64 23.98 -30.59
N PHE A 377 10.71 25.22 -30.13
CA PHE A 377 10.87 25.51 -28.72
C PHE A 377 9.50 25.35 -28.03
N ILE A 378 9.45 24.50 -27.03
CA ILE A 378 8.29 24.45 -26.16
C ILE A 378 8.38 25.60 -25.18
N PRO A 379 7.34 26.46 -25.04
CA PRO A 379 7.38 27.59 -24.12
C PRO A 379 7.66 27.13 -22.70
N GLY A 380 8.61 27.77 -22.05
CA GLY A 380 8.83 27.56 -20.63
C GLY A 380 7.63 27.93 -19.78
N GLY A 381 7.64 27.46 -18.53
CA GLY A 381 6.59 27.76 -17.55
C GLY A 381 5.38 26.82 -17.61
N GLN A 382 5.47 25.65 -18.30
CA GLN A 382 4.43 24.65 -18.14
C GLN A 382 4.41 24.13 -16.70
N LEU A 383 3.19 23.96 -16.19
CA LEU A 383 2.94 23.49 -14.85
C LEU A 383 1.68 22.62 -14.85
N GLN A 384 1.84 21.41 -14.43
CA GLN A 384 0.74 20.50 -14.15
C GLN A 384 0.74 20.18 -12.65
N THR A 385 -0.42 20.21 -12.04
CA THR A 385 -0.57 19.98 -10.59
C THR A 385 -1.66 18.97 -10.33
N GLY A 386 -1.47 18.18 -9.28
CA GLY A 386 -2.47 17.26 -8.73
C GLY A 386 -2.84 17.63 -7.31
N ASP A 387 -4.13 17.54 -7.00
CA ASP A 387 -4.70 17.69 -5.67
C ASP A 387 -5.51 16.44 -5.32
N ASN A 388 -5.13 15.75 -4.24
CA ASN A 388 -5.86 14.61 -3.71
C ASN A 388 -6.43 14.95 -2.34
N PHE A 389 -7.73 14.70 -2.14
CA PHE A 389 -8.41 14.89 -0.87
C PHE A 389 -9.20 13.64 -0.50
N GLU A 390 -9.10 13.26 0.76
CA GLU A 390 -9.87 12.15 1.27
C GLU A 390 -10.41 12.43 2.67
N THR A 391 -11.66 12.07 2.92
CA THR A 391 -12.25 12.08 4.26
C THR A 391 -12.95 10.76 4.51
N ILE A 392 -12.59 10.09 5.60
CA ILE A 392 -13.14 8.80 6.01
C ILE A 392 -13.76 8.95 7.40
N GLY A 393 -15.01 8.54 7.53
CA GLY A 393 -15.64 8.30 8.82
C GLY A 393 -15.97 6.81 8.96
N SER A 394 -15.49 6.15 10.02
CA SER A 394 -15.76 4.74 10.24
C SER A 394 -16.25 4.43 11.65
N VAL A 395 -17.07 3.40 11.76
CA VAL A 395 -17.59 2.85 12.99
C VAL A 395 -17.38 1.34 13.02
N SER A 396 -16.88 0.83 14.14
CA SER A 396 -16.77 -0.61 14.38
C SER A 396 -17.41 -0.95 15.74
N TYR A 397 -18.34 -1.87 15.72
CA TYR A 397 -18.95 -2.42 16.94
C TYR A 397 -18.62 -3.90 17.04
N GLN A 398 -18.14 -4.32 18.20
CA GLN A 398 -17.72 -5.69 18.49
C GLN A 398 -18.52 -6.23 19.67
N HIS A 399 -19.07 -7.46 19.55
CA HIS A 399 -19.80 -8.15 20.61
C HIS A 399 -19.27 -9.57 20.85
N THR A 400 -18.90 -9.89 22.08
CA THR A 400 -18.49 -11.23 22.49
C THR A 400 -19.71 -12.01 22.99
N PHE A 401 -20.25 -12.90 22.16
CA PHE A 401 -21.42 -13.73 22.51
C PHE A 401 -21.09 -14.74 23.59
N SER A 402 -19.91 -15.36 23.51
CA SER A 402 -19.42 -16.36 24.46
C SER A 402 -17.89 -16.41 24.40
N SER A 403 -17.27 -17.23 25.28
CA SER A 403 -15.84 -17.51 25.19
C SER A 403 -15.38 -18.16 23.87
N ASN A 404 -16.30 -18.54 23.00
CA ASN A 404 -16.02 -19.23 21.75
C ASN A 404 -16.67 -18.54 20.52
N ALA A 405 -17.31 -17.41 20.70
CA ALA A 405 -17.98 -16.72 19.60
C ALA A 405 -17.93 -15.21 19.77
N ILE A 406 -17.54 -14.52 18.72
CA ILE A 406 -17.47 -13.07 18.63
C ILE A 406 -18.05 -12.59 17.30
N GLY A 407 -18.64 -11.44 17.32
CA GLY A 407 -19.13 -10.75 16.14
C GLY A 407 -18.70 -9.30 16.09
N THR A 408 -18.51 -8.71 14.87
CA THR A 408 -18.23 -7.28 14.65
C THR A 408 -19.09 -6.75 13.50
N LEU A 409 -19.58 -5.55 13.59
CA LEU A 409 -20.19 -4.77 12.53
C LEU A 409 -19.30 -3.58 12.24
N ARG A 410 -18.99 -3.34 10.96
CA ARG A 410 -18.26 -2.16 10.51
C ARG A 410 -19.06 -1.39 9.50
N GLY A 411 -18.94 -0.09 9.56
CA GLY A 411 -19.46 0.83 8.56
C GLY A 411 -18.41 1.89 8.26
N MET A 412 -18.35 2.34 7.02
CA MET A 412 -17.52 3.45 6.57
C MET A 412 -18.33 4.33 5.63
N ALA A 413 -18.14 5.64 5.74
CA ALA A 413 -18.48 6.61 4.73
C ALA A 413 -17.19 7.33 4.32
N ARG A 414 -16.97 7.45 3.01
CA ARG A 414 -15.76 8.05 2.44
C ARG A 414 -16.15 9.04 1.36
N ASP A 415 -15.44 10.16 1.32
CA ASP A 415 -15.48 11.17 0.27
C ASP A 415 -14.06 11.34 -0.25
N ASN A 416 -13.86 11.12 -1.54
CA ASN A 416 -12.55 11.13 -2.18
C ASN A 416 -12.60 11.97 -3.46
N SER A 417 -11.59 12.79 -3.68
CA SER A 417 -11.41 13.60 -4.87
C SER A 417 -9.97 13.55 -5.35
N ASN A 418 -9.80 13.43 -6.65
CA ASN A 418 -8.52 13.47 -7.34
C ASN A 418 -8.63 14.44 -8.51
N ASP A 419 -7.92 15.55 -8.40
CA ASP A 419 -7.95 16.65 -9.35
C ASP A 419 -6.61 16.81 -10.03
N PHE A 420 -6.62 17.05 -11.34
CA PHE A 420 -5.46 17.35 -12.15
C PHE A 420 -5.71 18.62 -12.97
N TYR A 421 -4.74 19.52 -12.97
CA TYR A 421 -4.83 20.81 -13.65
C TYR A 421 -3.54 21.09 -14.43
N SER A 422 -3.71 21.45 -15.71
CA SER A 422 -2.64 22.02 -16.54
C SER A 422 -2.77 23.53 -16.62
N ASN A 423 -1.66 24.25 -16.64
CA ASN A 423 -1.68 25.66 -17.00
C ASN A 423 -1.77 25.83 -18.53
N PRO A 424 -2.04 27.06 -19.03
CA PRO A 424 -2.17 27.31 -20.47
C PRO A 424 -0.90 27.05 -21.31
N SER A 425 0.26 26.87 -20.66
CA SER A 425 1.53 26.57 -21.32
C SER A 425 1.87 25.08 -21.28
N SER A 426 1.02 24.24 -20.71
CA SER A 426 1.25 22.79 -20.65
C SER A 426 1.23 22.16 -22.03
N TRP A 427 2.08 21.18 -22.23
CA TRP A 427 2.29 20.46 -23.47
C TRP A 427 2.41 18.96 -23.18
N PRO A 428 1.99 18.01 -24.02
CA PRO A 428 1.30 18.17 -25.30
C PRO A 428 -0.18 18.52 -25.19
N LEU A 429 -0.75 18.43 -24.01
CA LEU A 429 -2.13 18.72 -23.72
C LEU A 429 -2.26 19.78 -22.62
N ILE A 430 -3.29 20.62 -22.74
CA ILE A 430 -3.84 21.40 -21.64
C ILE A 430 -5.03 20.61 -21.11
N ALA A 431 -4.82 19.82 -20.08
CA ALA A 431 -5.83 18.91 -19.55
C ALA A 431 -6.34 19.35 -18.18
N THR A 432 -7.61 19.04 -17.90
CA THR A 432 -8.22 19.16 -16.58
C THR A 432 -8.98 17.87 -16.31
N GLN A 433 -8.72 17.26 -15.16
CA GLN A 433 -9.44 16.11 -14.67
C GLN A 433 -10.00 16.41 -13.29
N HIS A 434 -11.22 15.98 -13.03
CA HIS A 434 -11.85 15.97 -11.72
C HIS A 434 -12.57 14.64 -11.56
N ASN A 435 -12.00 13.78 -10.74
CA ASN A 435 -12.55 12.47 -10.45
C ASN A 435 -12.85 12.40 -8.96
N ASP A 436 -14.13 12.27 -8.63
CA ASP A 436 -14.58 12.11 -7.26
C ASP A 436 -15.43 10.87 -7.08
N PHE A 437 -15.43 10.32 -5.90
CA PHE A 437 -16.38 9.31 -5.50
C PHE A 437 -16.78 9.42 -4.04
N LYS A 438 -18.01 9.00 -3.76
CA LYS A 438 -18.54 8.84 -2.42
C LYS A 438 -18.84 7.39 -2.17
N GLU A 439 -18.32 6.85 -1.09
CA GLU A 439 -18.40 5.42 -0.78
C GLU A 439 -19.12 5.19 0.54
N ILE A 440 -19.98 4.18 0.56
CA ILE A 440 -20.62 3.66 1.76
C ILE A 440 -20.35 2.17 1.83
N TYR A 441 -19.53 1.77 2.78
CA TYR A 441 -19.15 0.38 3.03
C TYR A 441 -19.79 -0.14 4.32
N ILE A 442 -20.31 -1.37 4.28
CA ILE A 442 -20.84 -2.09 5.45
C ILE A 442 -20.34 -3.52 5.40
N ASN A 443 -19.78 -3.98 6.50
CA ASN A 443 -19.36 -5.37 6.69
C ASN A 443 -19.89 -5.92 8.00
N GLY A 444 -20.44 -7.13 7.94
CA GLY A 444 -20.85 -7.91 9.10
C GLY A 444 -20.24 -9.30 9.05
N SER A 445 -19.60 -9.76 10.14
CA SER A 445 -19.00 -11.10 10.17
C SER A 445 -18.98 -11.73 11.58
N VAL A 446 -18.82 -13.04 11.65
CA VAL A 446 -18.74 -13.84 12.88
C VAL A 446 -17.55 -14.77 12.86
N SER A 447 -16.88 -14.92 14.01
CA SER A 447 -15.94 -15.99 14.30
C SER A 447 -16.44 -16.90 15.40
N ILE A 448 -16.21 -18.18 15.18
CA ILE A 448 -16.61 -19.24 16.12
C ILE A 448 -15.44 -20.22 16.26
N HIS A 449 -14.95 -20.36 17.48
CA HIS A 449 -14.02 -21.40 17.86
C HIS A 449 -14.78 -22.67 18.28
N ARG A 450 -14.48 -23.81 17.66
CA ARG A 450 -15.03 -25.10 18.05
C ARG A 450 -13.99 -26.21 17.99
N GLY A 451 -13.38 -26.48 19.13
CA GLY A 451 -12.38 -27.52 19.25
C GLY A 451 -11.12 -27.22 18.40
N ARG A 452 -10.99 -27.87 17.26
CA ARG A 452 -9.85 -27.71 16.33
C ARG A 452 -10.14 -26.79 15.14
N GLN A 453 -11.31 -26.20 15.11
CA GLN A 453 -11.80 -25.37 14.00
C GLN A 453 -11.99 -23.93 14.45
N GLU A 454 -11.61 -23.01 13.58
CA GLU A 454 -11.85 -21.57 13.67
C GLU A 454 -12.66 -21.13 12.46
N TRP A 455 -13.97 -21.15 12.62
CA TRP A 455 -14.90 -20.69 11.59
C TRP A 455 -14.96 -19.18 11.51
N LYS A 456 -15.01 -18.67 10.29
CA LYS A 456 -15.27 -17.27 9.99
C LYS A 456 -16.24 -17.16 8.83
N ALA A 457 -17.29 -16.34 8.98
CA ALA A 457 -18.22 -16.04 7.91
C ALA A 457 -18.62 -14.58 7.95
N GLY A 458 -18.87 -13.97 6.80
CA GLY A 458 -19.28 -12.59 6.72
C GLY A 458 -19.94 -12.24 5.41
N ILE A 459 -20.53 -11.04 5.41
CA ILE A 459 -21.13 -10.37 4.26
C ILE A 459 -20.61 -8.94 4.21
N GLU A 460 -20.45 -8.41 3.02
CA GLU A 460 -20.11 -7.01 2.79
C GLU A 460 -20.93 -6.44 1.65
N SER A 461 -21.17 -5.15 1.74
CA SER A 461 -21.79 -4.35 0.68
C SER A 461 -21.05 -3.04 0.60
N ASP A 462 -20.65 -2.68 -0.59
CA ASP A 462 -19.98 -1.45 -0.93
C ASP A 462 -20.78 -0.75 -2.02
N ALA A 463 -21.07 0.51 -1.83
CA ALA A 463 -21.77 1.36 -2.78
C ALA A 463 -20.93 2.60 -3.02
N ILE A 464 -20.41 2.73 -4.23
CA ILE A 464 -19.52 3.79 -4.65
C ILE A 464 -20.22 4.61 -5.73
N PHE A 465 -20.29 5.93 -5.54
CA PHE A 465 -20.92 6.85 -6.48
C PHE A 465 -19.83 7.62 -7.18
N LEU A 466 -19.43 7.13 -8.36
CA LEU A 466 -18.37 7.71 -9.19
C LEU A 466 -18.88 8.90 -9.98
N HIS A 467 -18.03 9.91 -10.08
CA HIS A 467 -18.19 11.05 -10.96
C HIS A 467 -16.86 11.36 -11.63
N GLU A 468 -16.84 11.40 -12.96
CA GLU A 468 -15.68 11.73 -13.76
C GLU A 468 -15.97 12.95 -14.63
N HIS A 469 -15.05 13.89 -14.60
CA HIS A 469 -15.00 15.00 -15.55
C HIS A 469 -13.60 15.11 -16.10
N PHE A 470 -13.47 14.99 -17.40
CA PHE A 470 -12.21 15.07 -18.10
C PHE A 470 -12.36 15.99 -19.31
N ASN A 471 -11.45 16.93 -19.49
CA ASN A 471 -11.33 17.68 -20.69
C ASN A 471 -9.87 17.89 -21.08
N TYR A 472 -9.61 18.03 -22.36
CA TYR A 472 -8.35 18.53 -22.85
C TYR A 472 -8.53 19.44 -24.06
N VAL A 473 -7.54 20.29 -24.23
CA VAL A 473 -7.37 21.14 -25.42
C VAL A 473 -5.97 20.85 -25.96
N MET A 474 -5.87 20.46 -27.24
CA MET A 474 -4.58 20.46 -27.93
C MET A 474 -4.28 21.88 -28.41
N PRO A 475 -3.09 22.40 -28.21
CA PRO A 475 -2.66 23.66 -28.78
C PRO A 475 -2.89 23.68 -30.32
N ASP A 476 -3.39 24.79 -30.88
CA ASP A 476 -3.69 24.91 -32.32
C ASP A 476 -2.42 24.80 -33.15
N CYS A 477 -2.26 23.66 -33.79
CA CYS A 477 -1.16 23.33 -34.66
C CYS A 477 -1.47 23.55 -36.17
N ALA A 478 -2.65 24.04 -36.50
CA ALA A 478 -2.98 24.41 -37.88
C ALA A 478 -2.12 25.56 -38.42
N ASN A 479 -1.48 26.30 -37.52
CA ASN A 479 -0.54 27.36 -37.85
C ASN A 479 0.89 26.95 -37.47
N LEU A 480 1.64 26.46 -38.46
CA LEU A 480 3.05 26.04 -38.32
C LEU A 480 3.99 27.15 -37.80
N SER A 481 3.51 28.39 -37.70
CA SER A 481 4.21 29.50 -37.09
C SER A 481 3.97 29.59 -35.58
N ASN A 482 3.12 28.75 -35.02
CA ASN A 482 2.89 28.69 -33.59
C ASN A 482 4.04 27.90 -32.92
N PRO A 483 4.91 28.54 -32.11
CA PRO A 483 6.04 27.87 -31.49
C PRO A 483 5.60 26.76 -30.47
N GLN A 484 4.33 26.57 -30.26
CA GLN A 484 3.75 25.56 -29.36
C GLN A 484 3.37 24.27 -30.08
N CYS A 485 3.60 24.16 -31.38
CA CYS A 485 3.26 22.98 -32.15
C CYS A 485 4.47 22.22 -32.63
N PRO A 486 4.75 21.04 -32.13
CA PRO A 486 5.71 20.15 -32.73
C PRO A 486 5.19 19.59 -34.05
N ILE A 487 6.06 19.53 -35.02
CA ILE A 487 5.74 19.26 -36.44
C ILE A 487 5.32 17.80 -36.70
N ASN A 488 5.37 16.89 -35.74
CA ASN A 488 5.16 15.46 -35.94
C ASN A 488 4.42 14.74 -34.77
N LEU A 489 3.27 15.23 -34.37
CA LEU A 489 2.38 14.39 -33.62
C LEU A 489 1.32 13.81 -34.57
N GLY A 490 1.36 12.52 -34.84
CA GLY A 490 0.32 11.78 -35.57
C GLY A 490 -1.08 11.88 -34.94
N ILE A 491 -1.17 12.45 -33.77
CA ILE A 491 -2.39 12.86 -33.05
C ILE A 491 -3.25 13.86 -33.84
N LEU A 492 -2.65 14.65 -34.73
CA LEU A 492 -3.32 15.75 -35.43
C LEU A 492 -4.24 15.32 -36.57
N ASP A 493 -4.12 14.08 -37.05
CA ASP A 493 -5.01 13.54 -38.10
C ASP A 493 -6.41 13.22 -37.59
N ALA A 494 -6.62 13.15 -36.26
CA ALA A 494 -7.91 12.83 -35.69
C ALA A 494 -8.91 14.02 -35.63
N GLY A 495 -8.51 15.25 -35.95
CA GLY A 495 -9.39 16.41 -36.10
C GLY A 495 -10.04 16.91 -34.78
N ALA A 496 -9.69 16.37 -33.65
CA ALA A 496 -10.25 16.73 -32.35
C ALA A 496 -9.27 17.60 -31.55
N THR A 497 -9.33 18.92 -31.74
CA THR A 497 -8.53 19.88 -30.97
C THR A 497 -9.05 20.08 -29.54
N ASN A 498 -10.27 19.67 -29.26
CA ASN A 498 -10.92 19.80 -27.95
C ASN A 498 -11.72 18.54 -27.67
N PHE A 499 -11.63 18.07 -26.45
CA PHE A 499 -12.44 16.95 -25.96
C PHE A 499 -12.95 17.24 -24.56
N ALA A 500 -14.18 16.83 -24.28
CA ALA A 500 -14.76 16.89 -22.94
C ALA A 500 -15.64 15.66 -22.70
N PHE A 501 -15.49 15.08 -21.53
CA PHE A 501 -16.31 13.95 -21.05
C PHE A 501 -16.80 14.25 -19.66
N THR A 502 -18.04 13.84 -19.37
CA THR A 502 -18.58 13.84 -18.01
C THR A 502 -19.43 12.57 -17.86
N GLY A 503 -19.10 11.79 -16.86
CA GLY A 503 -19.78 10.55 -16.51
C GLY A 503 -20.12 10.50 -15.01
N SER A 504 -21.20 9.81 -14.67
CA SER A 504 -21.53 9.54 -13.26
C SER A 504 -22.29 8.23 -13.18
N ARG A 505 -21.82 7.29 -12.38
CA ARG A 505 -22.46 5.98 -12.18
C ARG A 505 -22.25 5.46 -10.76
N PRO A 506 -23.24 4.72 -10.21
CA PRO A 506 -23.03 3.93 -9.00
C PRO A 506 -22.32 2.63 -9.34
N ASP A 507 -21.27 2.32 -8.59
CA ASP A 507 -20.70 0.98 -8.49
C ASP A 507 -21.32 0.27 -7.28
N LEU A 508 -21.75 -0.96 -7.46
CA LEU A 508 -22.30 -1.79 -6.40
C LEU A 508 -21.53 -3.10 -6.32
N GLU A 509 -20.78 -3.23 -5.23
CA GLU A 509 -20.05 -4.45 -4.92
C GLU A 509 -20.63 -5.15 -3.69
N GLN A 510 -20.94 -6.42 -3.83
CA GLN A 510 -21.47 -7.24 -2.75
C GLN A 510 -20.67 -8.52 -2.63
N SER A 511 -20.43 -8.96 -1.41
CA SER A 511 -19.67 -10.18 -1.18
C SER A 511 -20.21 -10.97 0.01
N ALA A 512 -20.01 -12.27 -0.06
CA ALA A 512 -20.23 -13.18 1.05
C ALA A 512 -19.11 -14.20 1.13
N TYR A 513 -18.67 -14.51 2.33
CA TYR A 513 -17.58 -15.46 2.50
C TYR A 513 -17.77 -16.37 3.72
N VAL A 514 -17.16 -17.54 3.63
CA VAL A 514 -17.00 -18.48 4.73
C VAL A 514 -15.62 -19.10 4.66
N GLN A 515 -14.97 -19.26 5.80
CA GLN A 515 -13.66 -19.91 5.91
C GLN A 515 -13.56 -20.70 7.22
N ASP A 516 -12.73 -21.75 7.20
CA ASP A 516 -12.42 -22.57 8.36
C ASP A 516 -10.91 -22.85 8.42
N LEU A 517 -10.29 -22.53 9.53
CA LEU A 517 -8.93 -22.91 9.87
C LEU A 517 -8.99 -24.17 10.75
N ILE A 518 -8.57 -25.30 10.20
CA ILE A 518 -8.64 -26.62 10.83
C ILE A 518 -7.25 -27.05 11.28
N ARG A 519 -7.09 -27.45 12.53
CA ARG A 519 -5.84 -27.91 13.13
C ARG A 519 -5.87 -29.40 13.44
N LEU A 520 -5.01 -30.16 12.80
CA LEU A 520 -4.92 -31.62 12.94
C LEU A 520 -3.50 -32.03 13.36
N GLY A 521 -3.19 -31.84 14.65
CA GLY A 521 -1.83 -32.03 15.16
C GLY A 521 -0.87 -31.01 14.56
N ASN A 522 0.10 -31.47 13.79
CA ASN A 522 1.08 -30.61 13.10
C ASN A 522 0.61 -30.15 11.70
N TRP A 523 -0.60 -30.47 11.30
CA TRP A 523 -1.21 -30.00 10.06
C TRP A 523 -2.15 -28.84 10.33
N THR A 524 -2.13 -27.87 9.44
CA THR A 524 -3.12 -26.79 9.40
C THR A 524 -3.71 -26.74 8.00
N VAL A 525 -5.02 -26.66 7.91
CA VAL A 525 -5.76 -26.48 6.67
C VAL A 525 -6.60 -25.23 6.81
N ASN A 526 -6.44 -24.29 5.89
CA ASN A 526 -7.31 -23.13 5.76
C ASN A 526 -8.10 -23.29 4.46
N ALA A 527 -9.42 -23.43 4.56
CA ALA A 527 -10.30 -23.58 3.43
C ALA A 527 -11.34 -22.47 3.45
N GLY A 528 -11.53 -21.80 2.33
CA GLY A 528 -12.44 -20.67 2.22
C GLY A 528 -13.17 -20.65 0.89
N LEU A 529 -14.34 -20.05 0.90
CA LEU A 529 -15.14 -19.75 -0.28
C LEU A 529 -15.66 -18.32 -0.17
N ARG A 530 -15.46 -17.56 -1.23
CA ARG A 530 -15.98 -16.20 -1.35
C ARG A 530 -16.82 -16.10 -2.63
N TRP A 531 -17.95 -15.43 -2.53
CA TRP A 531 -18.74 -14.97 -3.64
C TRP A 531 -18.67 -13.45 -3.71
N ASP A 532 -18.42 -12.91 -4.91
CA ASP A 532 -18.39 -11.49 -5.21
C ASP A 532 -19.39 -11.18 -6.32
N HIS A 533 -20.06 -10.06 -6.20
CA HIS A 533 -20.92 -9.44 -7.21
C HIS A 533 -20.42 -8.03 -7.48
N TYR A 534 -20.24 -7.68 -8.74
CA TYR A 534 -19.78 -6.38 -9.21
C TYR A 534 -20.75 -5.83 -10.25
N GLN A 535 -21.10 -4.58 -10.12
CA GLN A 535 -22.02 -3.89 -11.03
C GLN A 535 -21.63 -2.42 -11.20
N LEU A 536 -20.81 -2.14 -12.21
CA LEU A 536 -20.50 -0.78 -12.71
C LEU A 536 -20.67 -0.79 -14.24
N GLU A 537 -19.60 -0.99 -14.99
CA GLU A 537 -19.62 -1.08 -16.46
C GLU A 537 -20.15 -2.42 -16.95
N VAL A 538 -19.87 -3.47 -16.19
CA VAL A 538 -20.40 -4.81 -16.41
C VAL A 538 -21.09 -5.34 -15.16
N ASN A 539 -21.93 -6.35 -15.33
CA ASN A 539 -22.56 -7.07 -14.22
C ASN A 539 -21.97 -8.48 -14.17
N GLN A 540 -21.15 -8.75 -13.17
CA GLN A 540 -20.46 -10.03 -13.03
C GLN A 540 -20.61 -10.61 -11.63
N ASN A 541 -20.62 -11.96 -11.58
CA ASN A 541 -20.56 -12.73 -10.35
C ASN A 541 -19.33 -13.64 -10.40
N ALA A 542 -18.61 -13.73 -9.30
CA ALA A 542 -17.47 -14.60 -9.18
C ALA A 542 -17.55 -15.47 -7.91
N VAL A 543 -17.10 -16.71 -8.03
CA VAL A 543 -16.92 -17.60 -6.88
C VAL A 543 -15.45 -17.95 -6.78
N SER A 544 -14.86 -17.67 -5.62
CA SER A 544 -13.42 -17.69 -5.36
C SER A 544 -13.10 -18.71 -4.26
N PRO A 545 -12.90 -20.01 -4.60
CA PRO A 545 -12.40 -21.00 -3.65
C PRO A 545 -10.93 -20.72 -3.31
N ARG A 546 -10.57 -20.93 -2.05
CA ARG A 546 -9.22 -20.80 -1.52
C ARG A 546 -8.89 -21.98 -0.62
N LEU A 547 -7.69 -22.51 -0.76
CA LEU A 547 -7.22 -23.64 0.02
C LEU A 547 -5.74 -23.48 0.34
N SER A 548 -5.39 -23.49 1.60
CA SER A 548 -4.00 -23.52 2.05
C SER A 548 -3.80 -24.67 3.03
N ILE A 549 -2.68 -25.34 2.89
CA ILE A 549 -2.30 -26.47 3.74
C ILE A 549 -0.89 -26.23 4.22
N SER A 550 -0.65 -26.42 5.50
CA SER A 550 0.71 -26.43 6.06
C SER A 550 0.96 -27.64 6.95
N ARG A 551 2.24 -27.98 7.06
CA ARG A 551 2.71 -29.01 7.99
C ARG A 551 3.96 -28.54 8.71
N TYR A 552 3.87 -28.50 10.01
CA TYR A 552 5.00 -28.20 10.87
C TYR A 552 5.75 -29.49 11.27
N PHE A 553 7.09 -29.47 11.20
CA PHE A 553 8.00 -30.54 11.60
C PHE A 553 8.81 -30.08 12.81
N PRO A 554 8.33 -30.36 14.05
CA PRO A 554 8.97 -29.84 15.26
C PRO A 554 10.43 -30.29 15.44
N SER A 555 10.75 -31.52 15.01
CA SER A 555 12.10 -32.11 15.16
C SER A 555 13.18 -31.36 14.42
N ILE A 556 12.83 -30.67 13.34
CA ILE A 556 13.77 -29.93 12.48
C ILE A 556 13.43 -28.44 12.38
N GLY A 557 12.37 -27.99 13.07
CA GLY A 557 11.94 -26.59 13.06
C GLY A 557 11.60 -26.07 11.66
N VAL A 558 10.82 -26.83 10.89
CA VAL A 558 10.41 -26.48 9.51
C VAL A 558 8.90 -26.47 9.41
N ASN A 559 8.33 -25.42 8.82
CA ASN A 559 6.95 -25.38 8.37
C ASN A 559 6.92 -25.38 6.84
N LEU A 560 6.28 -26.37 6.24
CA LEU A 560 6.02 -26.42 4.79
C LEU A 560 4.59 -26.02 4.53
N HIS A 561 4.35 -25.23 3.50
CA HIS A 561 3.00 -24.85 3.11
C HIS A 561 2.80 -24.86 1.60
N GLY A 562 1.55 -24.99 1.19
CA GLY A 562 1.12 -24.81 -0.19
C GLY A 562 -0.27 -24.19 -0.22
N SER A 563 -0.52 -23.34 -1.21
CA SER A 563 -1.82 -22.69 -1.37
C SER A 563 -2.30 -22.69 -2.81
N TYR A 564 -3.61 -22.63 -2.94
CA TYR A 564 -4.35 -22.32 -4.15
C TYR A 564 -5.40 -21.26 -3.82
N ASP A 565 -5.32 -20.13 -4.52
CA ASP A 565 -6.27 -19.04 -4.38
C ASP A 565 -6.85 -18.70 -5.74
N ARG A 566 -8.19 -18.77 -5.88
CA ARG A 566 -8.90 -18.12 -6.96
C ARG A 566 -9.38 -16.77 -6.47
N ILE A 567 -9.07 -15.71 -7.23
CA ILE A 567 -9.35 -14.34 -6.83
C ILE A 567 -10.01 -13.60 -7.99
N PHE A 568 -10.89 -12.69 -7.65
CA PHE A 568 -11.60 -11.78 -8.53
C PHE A 568 -11.14 -10.35 -8.20
N GLN A 569 -10.81 -9.54 -9.23
CA GLN A 569 -10.45 -8.14 -9.09
C GLN A 569 -11.36 -7.26 -9.94
N THR A 570 -11.93 -6.23 -9.33
CA THR A 570 -12.65 -5.18 -10.04
C THR A 570 -11.67 -4.21 -10.73
N PRO A 571 -12.04 -3.59 -11.85
CA PRO A 571 -11.21 -2.59 -12.51
C PRO A 571 -10.88 -1.41 -11.60
N SER A 572 -9.85 -0.67 -11.96
CA SER A 572 -9.50 0.61 -11.33
C SER A 572 -10.61 1.65 -11.55
N PHE A 573 -10.80 2.55 -10.59
CA PHE A 573 -11.80 3.64 -10.71
C PHE A 573 -11.30 4.82 -11.53
N GLU A 574 -10.00 4.95 -11.69
CA GLU A 574 -9.42 6.08 -12.42
C GLU A 574 -9.90 6.09 -13.88
N ASN A 575 -10.63 7.12 -14.25
CA ASN A 575 -11.17 7.30 -15.61
C ASN A 575 -11.88 6.08 -16.21
N ILE A 576 -12.44 5.19 -15.38
CA ILE A 576 -13.07 3.93 -15.84
C ILE A 576 -14.29 4.19 -16.72
N LEU A 577 -15.07 5.24 -16.43
CA LEU A 577 -16.28 5.55 -17.19
C LEU A 577 -15.91 6.05 -18.59
N LEU A 578 -14.87 6.90 -18.70
CA LEU A 578 -14.34 7.31 -19.99
C LEU A 578 -13.69 6.14 -20.72
N ALA A 579 -12.78 5.41 -20.08
CA ALA A 579 -12.07 4.26 -20.67
C ALA A 579 -13.00 3.14 -21.16
N SER A 580 -14.23 3.09 -20.67
CA SER A 580 -15.26 2.10 -21.05
C SER A 580 -16.34 2.70 -21.94
N SER A 581 -16.21 3.94 -22.39
CA SER A 581 -17.26 4.64 -23.13
C SER A 581 -17.03 4.67 -24.65
N PRO A 582 -18.09 4.73 -25.46
CA PRO A 582 -17.95 4.99 -26.90
C PRO A 582 -17.28 6.33 -27.22
N ALA A 583 -17.16 7.26 -26.26
CA ALA A 583 -16.42 8.51 -26.43
C ALA A 583 -14.93 8.27 -26.59
N ALA A 584 -14.35 7.33 -25.84
CA ALA A 584 -12.95 6.92 -26.01
C ALA A 584 -12.73 6.30 -27.40
N GLU A 585 -13.65 5.41 -27.85
CA GLU A 585 -13.59 4.79 -29.16
C GLU A 585 -13.65 5.82 -30.30
N ALA A 586 -14.42 6.90 -30.14
CA ALA A 586 -14.56 7.94 -31.14
C ALA A 586 -13.30 8.83 -31.27
N LEU A 587 -12.45 8.88 -30.27
CA LEU A 587 -11.19 9.60 -30.29
C LEU A 587 -10.05 8.82 -30.95
N ASP A 588 -10.15 7.50 -30.93
CA ASP A 588 -9.15 6.60 -31.45
C ASP A 588 -9.57 6.04 -32.81
N THR A 589 -9.45 6.86 -33.86
CA THR A 589 -9.84 6.45 -35.23
C THR A 589 -8.80 5.56 -35.90
N SER A 590 -7.63 5.39 -35.33
CA SER A 590 -6.49 4.65 -35.88
C SER A 590 -6.41 3.19 -35.41
N VAL A 591 -7.07 2.85 -34.30
CA VAL A 591 -7.13 1.47 -33.79
C VAL A 591 -8.37 0.75 -34.31
N PRO A 592 -8.26 -0.49 -34.80
CA PRO A 592 -9.45 -1.30 -35.11
C PRO A 592 -10.20 -1.59 -33.83
N ALA A 593 -11.35 -0.93 -33.66
CA ALA A 593 -12.34 -1.08 -32.59
C ALA A 593 -11.78 -1.50 -31.22
N LEU A 594 -11.57 -0.55 -30.35
CA LEU A 594 -11.31 -0.82 -28.93
C LEU A 594 -12.32 -1.85 -28.39
N GLN A 595 -11.83 -2.83 -27.66
CA GLN A 595 -12.74 -3.74 -26.99
C GLN A 595 -13.22 -3.09 -25.69
N LEU A 596 -14.51 -2.74 -25.63
CA LEU A 596 -15.14 -2.09 -24.50
C LEU A 596 -16.22 -2.99 -23.90
N PRO A 597 -16.57 -2.86 -22.63
CA PRO A 597 -15.90 -2.10 -21.56
C PRO A 597 -14.71 -2.86 -20.96
N VAL A 598 -13.91 -2.18 -20.10
CA VAL A 598 -12.88 -2.83 -19.30
C VAL A 598 -13.50 -3.93 -18.43
N GLN A 599 -12.89 -5.11 -18.44
CA GLN A 599 -13.42 -6.31 -17.77
C GLN A 599 -12.71 -6.56 -16.44
N PRO A 600 -13.43 -7.06 -15.42
CA PRO A 600 -12.82 -7.55 -14.19
C PRO A 600 -11.83 -8.69 -14.44
N SER A 601 -10.77 -8.73 -13.63
CA SER A 601 -9.72 -9.75 -13.71
C SER A 601 -10.07 -11.00 -12.91
N HIS A 602 -9.63 -12.15 -13.41
CA HIS A 602 -9.79 -13.45 -12.73
C HIS A 602 -8.44 -14.17 -12.64
N GLY A 603 -7.93 -14.38 -11.43
CA GLY A 603 -6.65 -15.03 -11.19
C GLY A 603 -6.76 -16.40 -10.54
N ASN A 604 -5.91 -17.33 -10.96
CA ASN A 604 -5.64 -18.58 -10.26
C ASN A 604 -4.17 -18.57 -9.81
N TYR A 605 -3.96 -18.65 -8.50
CA TYR A 605 -2.66 -18.52 -7.86
C TYR A 605 -2.29 -19.83 -7.19
N TYR A 606 -1.05 -20.23 -7.38
CA TYR A 606 -0.45 -21.44 -6.82
C TYR A 606 0.85 -21.06 -6.13
N GLU A 607 1.04 -21.57 -4.92
CA GLU A 607 2.28 -21.36 -4.18
C GLU A 607 2.69 -22.62 -3.41
N LEU A 608 4.00 -22.82 -3.31
CA LEU A 608 4.64 -23.75 -2.39
C LEU A 608 5.75 -23.02 -1.65
N GLY A 609 5.81 -23.17 -0.34
CA GLY A 609 6.80 -22.48 0.47
C GLY A 609 7.25 -23.26 1.69
N ALA A 610 8.33 -22.75 2.28
CA ALA A 610 8.93 -23.32 3.50
C ALA A 610 9.45 -22.21 4.40
N THR A 611 9.18 -22.34 5.70
CA THR A 611 9.76 -21.49 6.75
C THR A 611 10.64 -22.34 7.65
N LYS A 612 11.86 -21.90 7.92
CA LYS A 612 12.80 -22.57 8.82
C LYS A 612 13.43 -21.62 9.81
N ALA A 613 13.45 -22.02 11.07
CA ALA A 613 14.25 -21.37 12.10
C ALA A 613 15.61 -22.05 12.28
N PHE A 614 16.67 -21.25 12.36
CA PHE A 614 18.01 -21.71 12.67
C PHE A 614 18.48 -21.10 13.99
N PHE A 615 19.02 -21.93 14.86
CA PHE A 615 19.62 -21.54 16.14
C PHE A 615 18.66 -20.72 17.05
N GLY A 616 17.35 -20.74 16.79
CA GLY A 616 16.35 -19.91 17.48
C GLY A 616 16.55 -18.38 17.32
N LYS A 617 17.25 -17.93 16.26
CA LYS A 617 17.64 -16.53 16.03
C LYS A 617 17.48 -16.09 14.59
N LEU A 618 17.53 -17.00 13.64
CA LEU A 618 17.39 -16.75 12.22
C LEU A 618 16.10 -17.38 11.72
N ARG A 619 15.35 -16.69 10.90
CA ARG A 619 14.21 -17.21 10.16
C ARG A 619 14.49 -17.09 8.67
N LEU A 620 14.31 -18.16 7.95
CA LEU A 620 14.34 -18.20 6.50
C LEU A 620 12.96 -18.59 5.99
N ASP A 621 12.35 -17.70 5.25
CA ASP A 621 11.13 -17.94 4.48
C ASP A 621 11.48 -18.05 3.00
N THR A 622 10.96 -19.07 2.32
CA THR A 622 11.16 -19.27 0.89
C THR A 622 9.86 -19.72 0.24
N ASN A 623 9.60 -19.28 -0.97
CA ASN A 623 8.48 -19.75 -1.75
C ASN A 623 8.76 -19.74 -3.25
N VAL A 624 7.96 -20.49 -4.00
CA VAL A 624 7.81 -20.44 -5.44
C VAL A 624 6.34 -20.28 -5.78
N PHE A 625 6.04 -19.46 -6.76
CA PHE A 625 4.67 -19.14 -7.11
C PHE A 625 4.42 -19.12 -8.60
N ARG A 626 3.16 -19.28 -8.97
CA ARG A 626 2.64 -19.04 -10.32
C ARG A 626 1.25 -18.41 -10.24
N ARG A 627 1.03 -17.38 -11.04
CA ARG A 627 -0.25 -16.68 -11.21
C ARG A 627 -0.66 -16.74 -12.67
N ASN A 628 -1.88 -17.20 -12.95
CA ASN A 628 -2.49 -17.16 -14.28
C ASN A 628 -3.71 -16.26 -14.17
N VAL A 629 -3.73 -15.18 -14.90
CA VAL A 629 -4.76 -14.14 -14.82
C VAL A 629 -5.40 -13.97 -16.20
N ASN A 630 -6.71 -13.94 -16.27
CA ASN A 630 -7.49 -13.52 -17.43
C ASN A 630 -7.98 -12.09 -17.19
N ASN A 631 -8.07 -11.28 -18.24
CA ASN A 631 -8.29 -9.85 -18.17
C ASN A 631 -7.27 -9.22 -17.22
N TYR A 632 -6.01 -9.37 -17.53
CA TYR A 632 -4.91 -8.89 -16.68
C TYR A 632 -4.92 -7.36 -16.70
N ALA A 633 -5.20 -6.76 -15.54
CA ALA A 633 -5.32 -5.31 -15.40
C ALA A 633 -3.95 -4.64 -15.50
N ASP A 634 -3.91 -3.49 -16.17
CA ASP A 634 -2.80 -2.57 -16.29
C ASP A 634 -3.37 -1.15 -16.49
N ASP A 635 -2.55 -0.13 -16.65
CA ASP A 635 -2.98 1.21 -16.99
C ASP A 635 -2.23 1.76 -18.21
N SER A 636 -2.81 2.75 -18.84
CA SER A 636 -2.22 3.47 -19.97
C SER A 636 -2.09 4.93 -19.61
N GLN A 637 -0.88 5.45 -19.58
CA GLN A 637 -0.61 6.87 -19.38
C GLN A 637 -0.82 7.64 -20.68
N VAL A 638 -1.53 8.76 -20.60
CA VAL A 638 -1.80 9.61 -21.78
C VAL A 638 -0.65 10.55 -22.02
N LEU A 639 0.09 10.35 -23.10
CA LEU A 639 1.07 11.30 -23.66
C LEU A 639 2.02 11.90 -22.61
N SER A 640 2.62 11.07 -21.78
CA SER A 640 3.55 11.50 -20.70
C SER A 640 2.96 12.56 -19.74
N THR A 641 1.64 12.59 -19.61
CA THR A 641 0.94 13.39 -18.59
C THR A 641 0.81 12.59 -17.28
N GLY A 642 0.35 13.22 -16.21
CA GLY A 642 -0.01 12.53 -14.97
C GLY A 642 -1.39 11.85 -15.01
N ILE A 643 -1.94 11.55 -16.18
CA ILE A 643 -3.30 11.03 -16.40
C ILE A 643 -3.20 9.61 -16.92
N SER A 644 -3.80 8.65 -16.23
CA SER A 644 -3.87 7.25 -16.63
C SER A 644 -5.31 6.77 -16.84
N PHE A 645 -5.43 5.73 -17.65
CA PHE A 645 -6.69 5.05 -17.98
C PHE A 645 -6.54 3.56 -17.76
N PRO A 646 -7.51 2.89 -17.13
CA PRO A 646 -7.44 1.46 -16.91
C PRO A 646 -7.55 0.71 -18.23
N ILE A 647 -6.70 -0.30 -18.38
CA ILE A 647 -6.73 -1.27 -19.46
C ILE A 647 -6.72 -2.69 -18.91
N ALA A 648 -6.99 -3.66 -19.75
CA ALA A 648 -6.79 -5.06 -19.42
C ALA A 648 -6.31 -5.84 -20.63
N PHE A 649 -5.23 -6.59 -20.47
CA PHE A 649 -4.76 -7.59 -21.44
C PHE A 649 -5.63 -8.83 -21.40
N GLU A 650 -5.77 -9.55 -22.50
CA GLU A 650 -6.51 -10.81 -22.52
C GLU A 650 -6.06 -11.76 -21.42
N LYS A 651 -4.74 -11.83 -21.17
CA LYS A 651 -4.14 -12.75 -20.23
C LYS A 651 -2.79 -12.26 -19.70
N GLY A 652 -2.50 -12.57 -18.43
CA GLY A 652 -1.19 -12.44 -17.80
C GLY A 652 -0.73 -13.75 -17.15
N ILE A 653 0.55 -14.06 -17.24
CA ILE A 653 1.18 -15.17 -16.54
C ILE A 653 2.42 -14.65 -15.83
N LEU A 654 2.41 -14.75 -14.50
CA LEU A 654 3.53 -14.38 -13.65
C LEU A 654 3.98 -15.60 -12.85
N TYR A 655 5.28 -15.77 -12.70
CA TYR A 655 5.85 -16.83 -11.87
C TYR A 655 7.21 -16.40 -11.33
N GLY A 656 7.60 -17.00 -10.22
CA GLY A 656 8.84 -16.63 -9.58
C GLY A 656 9.18 -17.43 -8.34
N ALA A 657 10.23 -16.95 -7.68
CA ALA A 657 10.71 -17.48 -6.41
C ALA A 657 11.13 -16.32 -5.49
N GLU A 658 10.88 -16.49 -4.22
CA GLU A 658 11.19 -15.49 -3.20
C GLU A 658 11.92 -16.15 -2.03
N ALA A 659 12.78 -15.37 -1.36
CA ALA A 659 13.41 -15.74 -0.11
C ALA A 659 13.58 -14.54 0.80
N LYS A 660 13.32 -14.69 2.09
CA LYS A 660 13.61 -13.71 3.14
C LYS A 660 14.39 -14.38 4.26
N LEU A 661 15.58 -13.88 4.53
CA LEU A 661 16.36 -14.23 5.71
C LEU A 661 16.24 -13.09 6.73
N GLU A 662 15.80 -13.42 7.92
CA GLU A 662 15.58 -12.45 8.98
C GLU A 662 16.36 -12.83 10.23
N VAL A 663 17.01 -11.82 10.81
CA VAL A 663 17.74 -11.90 12.07
C VAL A 663 17.10 -10.94 13.05
N LEU A 664 16.18 -11.40 13.88
CA LEU A 664 15.50 -10.54 14.84
C LEU A 664 16.47 -9.98 15.88
N ARG A 665 17.27 -10.84 16.47
CA ARG A 665 18.35 -10.44 17.36
C ARG A 665 19.39 -11.55 17.53
N TRP A 666 20.58 -11.31 17.04
CA TRP A 666 21.73 -12.17 17.28
C TRP A 666 22.88 -11.38 17.93
N GLY A 667 22.93 -11.40 19.25
CA GLY A 667 23.84 -10.56 20.03
C GLY A 667 23.54 -9.07 19.85
N ARG A 668 24.37 -8.39 19.07
CA ARG A 668 24.24 -6.97 18.73
C ARG A 668 23.73 -6.73 17.31
N PHE A 669 23.47 -7.81 16.55
CA PHE A 669 23.02 -7.72 15.18
C PHE A 669 21.51 -7.98 15.09
N SER A 670 20.83 -7.22 14.24
CA SER A 670 19.48 -7.49 13.73
C SER A 670 19.41 -7.06 12.26
N GLY A 671 18.42 -7.53 11.52
CA GLY A 671 18.22 -7.13 10.13
C GLY A 671 17.61 -8.22 9.28
N PHE A 672 17.51 -7.92 8.00
CA PHE A 672 16.94 -8.84 7.01
C PHE A 672 17.68 -8.76 5.67
N ALA A 673 17.48 -9.78 4.84
CA ALA A 673 17.77 -9.76 3.42
C ALA A 673 16.63 -10.45 2.69
N SER A 674 16.01 -9.77 1.74
CA SER A 674 14.97 -10.30 0.86
C SER A 674 15.51 -10.43 -0.57
N TYR A 675 15.06 -11.47 -1.27
CA TYR A 675 15.35 -11.71 -2.68
C TYR A 675 14.09 -12.14 -3.38
N SER A 676 13.84 -11.61 -4.57
CA SER A 676 12.80 -12.08 -5.47
C SER A 676 13.31 -12.24 -6.89
N TYR A 677 12.83 -13.30 -7.53
CA TYR A 677 12.96 -13.56 -8.96
C TYR A 677 11.57 -13.62 -9.55
N ILE A 678 11.26 -12.72 -10.49
CA ILE A 678 9.93 -12.59 -11.08
C ILE A 678 10.05 -12.60 -12.60
N VAL A 679 9.14 -13.30 -13.25
CA VAL A 679 8.95 -13.32 -14.71
C VAL A 679 7.47 -13.08 -14.99
N GLY A 680 7.17 -12.03 -15.74
CA GLY A 680 5.85 -11.68 -16.23
C GLY A 680 5.76 -11.69 -17.73
N ASN A 681 4.64 -12.18 -18.27
CA ASN A 681 4.29 -12.07 -19.68
C ASN A 681 2.80 -11.78 -19.82
N VAL A 682 2.45 -10.91 -20.76
CA VAL A 682 1.08 -10.51 -21.09
C VAL A 682 0.76 -10.79 -22.53
N TRP A 683 -0.52 -10.92 -22.86
CA TRP A 683 -1.03 -11.26 -24.18
C TRP A 683 -2.09 -10.27 -24.63
N ASN A 684 -1.98 -9.80 -25.85
CA ASN A 684 -3.02 -9.06 -26.57
C ASN A 684 -4.23 -9.95 -26.88
N PRO A 685 -5.44 -9.39 -27.13
CA PRO A 685 -5.74 -7.96 -27.25
C PRO A 685 -5.89 -7.25 -25.90
N VAL A 686 -5.85 -5.91 -25.96
CA VAL A 686 -6.12 -5.01 -24.86
C VAL A 686 -7.58 -4.54 -24.90
N THR A 687 -8.20 -4.37 -23.72
CA THR A 687 -9.53 -3.77 -23.57
C THR A 687 -9.43 -2.48 -22.77
N GLY A 688 -10.26 -1.48 -23.10
CA GLY A 688 -10.27 -0.17 -22.41
C GLY A 688 -9.14 0.75 -22.85
N GLY A 689 -8.97 1.86 -22.14
CA GLY A 689 -7.94 2.85 -22.36
C GLY A 689 -8.37 4.05 -23.21
N LEU A 690 -7.50 5.03 -23.28
CA LEU A 690 -7.56 6.14 -24.21
C LEU A 690 -6.18 6.24 -24.89
N PHE A 691 -6.08 5.79 -26.12
CA PHE A 691 -4.84 5.77 -26.87
C PHE A 691 -4.80 6.94 -27.82
N LEU A 692 -3.89 7.88 -27.58
CA LEU A 692 -3.67 9.03 -28.43
C LEU A 692 -2.26 8.92 -29.03
N GLY A 693 -2.18 8.73 -30.35
CA GLY A 693 -0.91 8.68 -31.08
C GLY A 693 -0.60 7.34 -31.75
N ASP A 694 0.32 7.38 -32.69
CA ASP A 694 0.71 6.22 -33.53
C ASP A 694 1.37 5.09 -32.73
N ASP A 695 2.02 5.41 -31.61
CA ASP A 695 2.82 4.46 -30.82
C ASP A 695 1.94 3.43 -30.12
N ALA A 696 0.83 3.85 -29.55
CA ALA A 696 -0.14 2.96 -28.92
C ALA A 696 -0.83 2.03 -29.93
N VAL A 697 -1.00 2.49 -31.17
CA VAL A 697 -1.56 1.68 -32.28
C VAL A 697 -0.61 0.54 -32.66
N GLY A 698 0.68 0.84 -32.76
CA GLY A 698 1.70 -0.17 -33.06
C GLY A 698 1.69 -1.30 -32.03
N ALA A 699 1.62 -0.95 -30.76
CA ALA A 699 1.63 -1.88 -29.65
C ALA A 699 0.38 -2.78 -29.58
N THR A 700 -0.80 -2.24 -29.83
CA THR A 700 -2.06 -2.99 -29.73
C THR A 700 -2.35 -3.86 -30.95
N THR A 701 -1.84 -3.51 -32.16
CA THR A 701 -2.17 -4.18 -33.41
C THR A 701 -1.06 -5.08 -33.98
N GLN A 702 0.20 -4.78 -33.72
CA GLN A 702 1.34 -5.49 -34.33
C GLN A 702 1.89 -6.65 -33.51
N LEU A 703 1.64 -6.69 -32.21
CA LEU A 703 2.14 -7.73 -31.34
C LEU A 703 1.18 -8.93 -31.30
N ALA A 704 1.17 -9.74 -32.37
CA ALA A 704 0.57 -11.07 -32.29
C ALA A 704 1.47 -11.97 -31.43
N GLY A 705 1.06 -12.23 -30.18
CA GLY A 705 1.82 -13.10 -29.28
C GLY A 705 1.79 -12.61 -27.84
N HIS A 706 2.89 -12.82 -27.16
CA HIS A 706 3.10 -12.35 -25.80
C HIS A 706 4.38 -11.52 -25.75
N PHE A 707 4.43 -10.60 -24.80
CA PHE A 707 5.58 -9.76 -24.51
C PHE A 707 5.82 -9.66 -23.00
N PRO A 708 7.00 -9.23 -22.56
CA PRO A 708 7.24 -9.01 -21.14
C PRO A 708 6.21 -8.04 -20.56
N ASP A 709 5.72 -8.35 -19.38
CA ASP A 709 4.95 -7.43 -18.56
C ASP A 709 5.81 -6.21 -18.19
N SER A 710 5.22 -5.02 -18.13
CA SER A 710 5.90 -3.77 -17.74
C SER A 710 6.69 -3.95 -16.43
N GLN A 711 6.17 -4.77 -15.54
CA GLN A 711 6.72 -5.06 -14.22
C GLN A 711 7.64 -6.30 -14.18
N ASP A 712 8.12 -6.81 -15.32
CA ASP A 712 8.98 -8.00 -15.40
C ASP A 712 10.42 -7.70 -14.90
N GLN A 713 10.58 -7.42 -13.62
CA GLN A 713 11.88 -7.22 -12.98
C GLN A 713 12.45 -8.55 -12.49
N ARG A 714 13.46 -9.07 -13.22
CA ARG A 714 13.99 -10.43 -13.01
C ARG A 714 14.59 -10.67 -11.64
N ASN A 715 15.33 -9.73 -11.09
CA ASN A 715 15.99 -9.92 -9.80
C ASN A 715 15.90 -8.65 -8.97
N THR A 716 15.51 -8.83 -7.72
CA THR A 716 15.45 -7.75 -6.73
C THR A 716 16.05 -8.27 -5.44
N VAL A 717 16.96 -7.48 -4.84
CA VAL A 717 17.52 -7.75 -3.51
C VAL A 717 17.32 -6.51 -2.65
N ARG A 718 16.84 -6.70 -1.42
CA ARG A 718 16.82 -5.64 -0.42
C ARG A 718 17.40 -6.19 0.87
N ALA A 719 18.33 -5.48 1.46
CA ALA A 719 18.97 -5.93 2.68
C ALA A 719 19.19 -4.75 3.63
N ARG A 720 19.02 -4.99 4.90
CA ARG A 720 19.37 -4.05 5.95
C ARG A 720 19.92 -4.79 7.16
N VAL A 721 21.09 -4.40 7.62
CA VAL A 721 21.76 -4.97 8.79
C VAL A 721 22.04 -3.86 9.78
N ARG A 722 21.53 -4.01 11.00
CA ARG A 722 21.75 -3.09 12.11
C ARG A 722 22.71 -3.70 13.13
N TYR A 723 23.64 -2.91 13.60
CA TYR A 723 24.59 -3.24 14.67
C TYR A 723 24.45 -2.30 15.86
N GLN A 724 24.17 -2.83 17.03
CA GLN A 724 24.10 -2.10 18.28
C GLN A 724 25.52 -1.85 18.82
N VAL A 725 26.07 -0.66 18.54
CA VAL A 725 27.43 -0.27 18.92
C VAL A 725 27.54 -0.14 20.45
N ALA A 726 26.58 0.53 21.06
CA ALA A 726 26.46 0.75 22.50
C ALA A 726 24.97 0.66 22.91
N PRO A 727 24.60 0.58 24.18
CA PRO A 727 23.20 0.45 24.60
C PRO A 727 22.25 1.50 24.02
N ARG A 728 22.77 2.68 23.66
CA ARG A 728 21.98 3.81 23.12
C ARG A 728 22.43 4.27 21.75
N LEU A 729 23.31 3.53 21.08
CA LEU A 729 23.87 3.91 19.78
C LEU A 729 23.87 2.69 18.85
N TRP A 730 23.31 2.86 17.67
CA TRP A 730 23.33 1.84 16.63
C TRP A 730 23.70 2.42 15.27
N VAL A 731 24.18 1.56 14.40
CA VAL A 731 24.45 1.84 12.98
C VAL A 731 23.76 0.78 12.15
N ALA A 732 23.20 1.16 11.00
CA ALA A 732 22.67 0.21 10.03
C ALA A 732 23.24 0.48 8.64
N LEU A 733 23.43 -0.60 7.90
CA LEU A 733 23.78 -0.60 6.47
C LEU A 733 22.64 -1.24 5.72
N GLY A 734 22.24 -0.64 4.61
CA GLY A 734 21.24 -1.16 3.68
C GLY A 734 21.81 -1.23 2.26
N ALA A 735 21.21 -2.08 1.44
CA ALA A 735 21.52 -2.21 0.03
C ALA A 735 20.26 -2.64 -0.74
N ASP A 736 20.02 -1.98 -1.87
CA ASP A 736 18.89 -2.23 -2.76
C ASP A 736 19.43 -2.45 -4.18
N TYR A 737 19.23 -3.66 -4.71
CA TYR A 737 19.62 -4.07 -6.06
C TYR A 737 18.39 -4.38 -6.90
N ASN A 738 18.34 -3.86 -8.10
CA ASN A 738 17.30 -4.07 -9.09
C ASN A 738 17.95 -4.41 -10.44
N SER A 739 17.41 -5.44 -11.12
CA SER A 739 17.96 -5.88 -12.42
C SER A 739 17.42 -5.10 -13.61
N GLY A 740 16.59 -4.09 -13.40
CA GLY A 740 15.96 -3.25 -14.41
C GLY A 740 14.68 -3.84 -15.00
N LEU A 741 13.73 -2.97 -15.31
CA LEU A 741 12.48 -3.25 -16.01
C LEU A 741 12.71 -3.38 -17.51
N PRO A 742 11.80 -4.01 -18.27
CA PRO A 742 11.80 -3.95 -19.72
C PRO A 742 11.42 -2.54 -20.20
N PHE A 743 11.93 -2.14 -21.38
CA PHE A 743 11.46 -0.98 -22.11
C PHE A 743 11.39 -1.30 -23.62
N GLU A 744 10.55 -0.60 -24.34
CA GLU A 744 10.42 -0.73 -25.79
C GLU A 744 10.99 0.50 -26.46
N PRO A 745 12.13 0.39 -27.16
CA PRO A 745 12.72 1.51 -27.88
C PRO A 745 11.94 1.81 -29.16
N ASP A 746 11.24 2.91 -29.18
CA ASP A 746 10.56 3.49 -30.36
C ASP A 746 11.43 4.51 -31.08
N LEU A 747 12.44 5.08 -30.43
CA LEU A 747 13.41 6.00 -30.92
C LEU A 747 14.81 5.38 -31.01
N THR A 748 15.71 6.02 -31.78
CA THR A 748 17.12 5.62 -31.76
C THR A 748 17.82 6.08 -30.49
N PRO A 749 18.93 5.43 -30.06
CA PRO A 749 19.70 5.88 -28.90
C PRO A 749 20.13 7.34 -28.94
N GLU A 750 20.40 7.86 -30.13
CA GLU A 750 20.80 9.24 -30.34
C GLU A 750 19.63 10.23 -30.15
N GLN A 751 18.44 9.84 -30.58
CA GLN A 751 17.22 10.62 -30.33
C GLN A 751 16.88 10.66 -28.83
N TYR A 752 16.88 9.51 -28.17
CA TYR A 752 16.71 9.46 -26.71
C TYR A 752 17.76 10.26 -25.94
N ALA A 753 19.04 10.21 -26.38
CA ALA A 753 20.10 11.00 -25.76
C ALA A 753 19.88 12.51 -25.92
N THR A 754 19.23 12.94 -27.00
CA THR A 754 18.86 14.34 -27.19
C THR A 754 17.71 14.76 -26.28
N GLU A 755 16.76 13.87 -26.03
CA GLU A 755 15.55 14.14 -25.26
C GLU A 755 15.79 14.01 -23.76
N TYR A 756 16.39 12.91 -23.31
CA TYR A 756 16.56 12.58 -21.88
C TYR A 756 18.00 12.71 -21.36
N GLY A 757 18.93 13.06 -22.23
CA GLY A 757 20.33 13.22 -21.89
C GLY A 757 21.14 11.91 -21.92
N GLN A 758 22.39 12.01 -22.33
CA GLN A 758 23.32 10.86 -22.48
C GLN A 758 23.50 10.10 -21.14
N VAL A 759 23.38 10.77 -20.02
CA VAL A 759 23.55 10.15 -18.68
C VAL A 759 22.49 9.10 -18.45
N VAL A 760 21.21 9.38 -18.78
CA VAL A 760 20.09 8.43 -18.67
C VAL A 760 20.29 7.28 -19.67
N ILE A 761 20.62 7.60 -20.92
CA ILE A 761 20.75 6.58 -21.97
C ILE A 761 21.87 5.58 -21.70
N ASN A 762 22.92 5.97 -20.98
CA ASN A 762 23.99 5.05 -20.55
C ASN A 762 23.48 3.96 -19.58
N HIS A 763 22.30 4.14 -18.97
CA HIS A 763 21.66 3.17 -18.08
C HIS A 763 20.66 2.27 -18.81
N LEU A 764 20.54 2.37 -20.13
CA LEU A 764 19.65 1.56 -20.95
C LEU A 764 20.42 0.52 -21.76
N ASN A 765 19.86 -0.67 -21.89
CA ASN A 765 20.39 -1.73 -22.73
C ASN A 765 19.46 -1.97 -23.93
N PHE A 766 19.68 -1.25 -25.01
CA PHE A 766 18.88 -1.33 -26.23
C PHE A 766 18.90 -2.74 -26.88
N ASN A 767 19.96 -3.53 -26.67
CA ASN A 767 20.02 -4.88 -27.22
C ASN A 767 19.11 -5.87 -26.48
N LEU A 768 18.87 -5.64 -25.20
CA LEU A 768 18.04 -6.48 -24.37
C LEU A 768 16.63 -5.92 -24.18
N GLY A 769 16.38 -4.67 -24.60
CA GLY A 769 15.14 -3.97 -24.28
C GLY A 769 14.92 -3.85 -22.76
N ARG A 770 15.98 -3.52 -22.00
CA ARG A 770 15.93 -3.44 -20.54
C ARG A 770 16.79 -2.31 -19.99
N ILE A 771 16.34 -1.76 -18.90
CA ILE A 771 17.14 -0.88 -18.04
C ILE A 771 18.31 -1.70 -17.48
N ASN A 772 19.50 -1.09 -17.41
CA ASN A 772 20.66 -1.73 -16.81
C ASN A 772 20.47 -1.94 -15.29
N PRO A 773 21.01 -3.02 -14.72
CA PRO A 773 20.97 -3.22 -13.28
C PRO A 773 21.63 -2.09 -12.50
N TYR A 774 21.05 -1.74 -11.35
CA TYR A 774 21.61 -0.75 -10.45
C TYR A 774 21.61 -1.23 -8.99
N LEU A 775 22.51 -0.67 -8.19
CA LEU A 775 22.67 -0.95 -6.77
C LEU A 775 22.83 0.36 -6.00
N THR A 776 22.00 0.56 -4.99
CA THR A 776 22.14 1.68 -4.07
C THR A 776 22.43 1.21 -2.65
N GLU A 777 23.28 1.96 -1.95
CA GLU A 777 23.65 1.68 -0.56
C GLU A 777 23.14 2.77 0.36
N ASN A 778 22.71 2.34 1.55
CA ASN A 778 22.12 3.21 2.55
C ASN A 778 22.84 3.03 3.89
N VAL A 779 23.03 4.11 4.61
CA VAL A 779 23.64 4.11 5.94
C VAL A 779 22.75 4.88 6.91
N SER A 780 22.54 4.32 8.09
CA SER A 780 21.81 5.00 9.17
C SER A 780 22.61 4.96 10.47
N VAL A 781 22.53 6.03 11.22
CA VAL A 781 23.04 6.13 12.59
C VAL A 781 21.90 6.60 13.49
N GLY A 782 21.59 5.84 14.53
CA GLY A 782 20.57 6.20 15.50
C GLY A 782 21.11 6.24 16.92
N ALA A 783 20.72 7.26 17.66
CA ALA A 783 21.11 7.47 19.04
C ALA A 783 19.91 7.78 19.92
N GLU A 784 19.82 7.13 21.06
CA GLU A 784 18.89 7.49 22.14
C GLU A 784 19.57 8.50 23.06
N LEU A 785 19.23 9.78 22.88
CA LEU A 785 19.83 10.90 23.58
C LEU A 785 19.37 10.99 25.04
N TYR A 786 18.12 10.61 25.29
CA TYR A 786 17.50 10.60 26.60
C TYR A 786 16.52 9.43 26.73
N HIS A 787 16.51 8.80 27.90
CA HIS A 787 15.53 7.79 28.28
C HIS A 787 15.29 7.81 29.78
N ARG A 788 14.06 7.97 30.18
CA ARG A 788 13.62 7.86 31.57
C ARG A 788 12.15 7.41 31.63
N GLU A 789 11.95 6.22 32.18
CA GLU A 789 10.62 5.61 32.27
C GLU A 789 9.95 5.48 30.90
N LYS A 790 8.83 6.21 30.67
CA LYS A 790 8.10 6.24 29.40
C LYS A 790 8.56 7.36 28.44
N ARG A 791 9.52 8.21 28.87
CA ARG A 791 10.00 9.34 28.07
C ARG A 791 11.29 9.00 27.37
N SER A 792 11.37 9.24 26.09
CA SER A 792 12.59 9.08 25.32
C SER A 792 12.78 10.24 24.33
N LEU A 793 14.04 10.45 23.94
CA LEU A 793 14.43 11.33 22.83
C LEU A 793 15.41 10.57 21.98
N ARG A 794 15.06 10.31 20.73
CA ARG A 794 15.86 9.55 19.76
C ARG A 794 16.18 10.44 18.57
N LEU A 795 17.42 10.37 18.10
CA LEU A 795 17.88 11.03 16.88
C LEU A 795 18.36 9.95 15.91
N GLN A 796 17.95 10.04 14.66
CA GLN A 796 18.42 9.22 13.55
C GLN A 796 18.92 10.13 12.44
N ALA A 797 20.01 9.76 11.80
CA ALA A 797 20.53 10.36 10.59
C ALA A 797 20.69 9.28 9.54
N ASP A 798 20.17 9.51 8.35
CA ASP A 798 20.24 8.60 7.22
C ASP A 798 21.00 9.24 6.06
N ALA A 799 21.78 8.44 5.35
CA ALA A 799 22.31 8.74 4.03
C ALA A 799 21.83 7.63 3.10
N GLN A 800 21.03 7.99 2.10
CA GLN A 800 20.45 7.09 1.13
C GLN A 800 21.10 7.33 -0.23
N ASN A 801 21.20 6.27 -1.05
CA ASN A 801 21.92 6.28 -2.31
C ASN A 801 23.34 6.88 -2.15
N LEU A 802 24.16 6.25 -1.29
CA LEU A 802 25.45 6.79 -0.88
C LEU A 802 26.45 6.92 -2.04
N SER A 803 26.42 6.00 -2.99
CA SER A 803 27.18 6.03 -4.26
C SER A 803 26.76 7.15 -5.19
N ASN A 804 25.56 7.71 -5.02
CA ASN A 804 24.90 8.65 -5.92
C ASN A 804 24.67 8.03 -7.31
N GLU A 805 24.25 6.78 -7.32
CA GLU A 805 23.87 6.07 -8.55
C GLU A 805 22.62 6.70 -9.17
N LEU A 806 22.56 6.83 -10.48
CA LEU A 806 21.36 7.22 -11.17
C LEU A 806 20.44 6.00 -11.27
N GLU A 807 19.38 6.01 -10.49
CA GLU A 807 18.35 4.98 -10.54
C GLU A 807 17.38 5.28 -11.67
N VAL A 808 17.47 4.57 -12.78
CA VAL A 808 16.39 4.56 -13.79
C VAL A 808 15.40 3.49 -13.31
N ILE A 809 14.28 3.92 -12.74
CA ILE A 809 13.24 3.04 -12.23
C ILE A 809 12.43 2.48 -13.39
N ASP A 810 11.98 3.38 -14.27
CA ASP A 810 11.20 3.07 -15.46
C ASP A 810 11.61 3.95 -16.62
N PHE A 811 11.47 3.46 -17.85
CA PHE A 811 11.84 4.20 -19.05
C PHE A 811 11.13 3.65 -20.29
N GLY A 812 10.34 4.48 -20.96
CA GLY A 812 9.75 4.15 -22.26
C GLY A 812 8.99 2.82 -22.25
N GLY A 813 8.29 2.50 -21.17
CA GLY A 813 7.40 1.35 -21.10
C GLY A 813 6.21 1.55 -22.03
N LEU A 814 5.63 0.44 -22.50
CA LEU A 814 4.53 0.47 -23.47
C LEU A 814 3.34 1.30 -22.98
N PHE A 815 3.14 1.36 -21.67
CA PHE A 815 2.03 2.04 -21.02
C PHE A 815 2.46 2.90 -19.84
N SER A 816 3.73 2.90 -19.47
CA SER A 816 4.29 3.65 -18.35
C SER A 816 5.26 4.73 -18.80
N GLY A 817 5.28 5.83 -18.07
CA GLY A 817 6.18 6.96 -18.34
C GLY A 817 7.60 6.74 -17.82
N ASN A 818 8.48 7.74 -18.00
CA ASN A 818 9.83 7.71 -17.48
C ASN A 818 9.86 8.11 -16.01
N ALA A 819 10.69 7.42 -15.23
CA ALA A 819 10.83 7.67 -13.80
C ALA A 819 12.27 7.46 -13.32
N LEU A 820 12.85 8.48 -12.71
CA LEU A 820 14.17 8.41 -12.11
C LEU A 820 14.05 8.46 -10.59
N GLY A 821 14.82 7.63 -9.93
CA GLY A 821 14.95 7.65 -8.48
C GLY A 821 15.69 8.88 -7.97
N PRO A 822 15.57 9.19 -6.68
CA PRO A 822 16.26 10.33 -6.09
C PRO A 822 17.77 10.11 -6.06
N SER A 823 18.54 11.16 -6.33
CA SER A 823 19.98 11.16 -6.12
C SER A 823 20.30 11.06 -4.62
N ARG A 824 21.58 11.06 -4.23
CA ARG A 824 21.98 10.93 -2.82
C ARG A 824 21.21 11.88 -1.89
N GLN A 825 20.63 11.32 -0.84
CA GLN A 825 19.84 12.05 0.15
C GLN A 825 20.46 11.96 1.54
N TYR A 826 20.31 13.03 2.32
CA TYR A 826 20.60 13.05 3.73
C TYR A 826 19.37 13.49 4.48
N THR A 827 18.97 12.72 5.49
CA THR A 827 17.81 13.05 6.32
C THR A 827 18.15 12.93 7.81
N PHE A 828 17.46 13.72 8.61
CA PHE A 828 17.54 13.69 10.08
C PHE A 828 16.12 13.54 10.62
N ARG A 829 15.94 12.65 11.58
CA ARG A 829 14.66 12.37 12.24
C ARG A 829 14.84 12.41 13.75
N LEU A 830 14.07 13.25 14.42
CA LEU A 830 14.04 13.41 15.88
C LEU A 830 12.69 12.91 16.37
N VAL A 831 12.71 11.91 17.25
CA VAL A 831 11.50 11.32 17.82
C VAL A 831 11.53 11.49 19.34
N THR A 832 10.47 12.05 19.91
CA THR A 832 10.28 12.12 21.36
C THR A 832 9.00 11.40 21.76
N THR A 833 9.07 10.56 22.79
CA THR A 833 7.92 9.92 23.42
C THR A 833 7.72 10.47 24.82
N PHE A 834 6.46 10.55 25.30
CA PHE A 834 6.10 11.12 26.60
C PHE A 834 4.82 10.53 27.20
#